data_6fc0600a9f4330122c4703f88509c892
#
_entry.id   6fc0600a9f4330122c4703f88509c892
#
_cell.length_a   1.000
_cell.length_b   1.000
_cell.length_c   1.000
_cell.angle_alpha   90.00
_cell.angle_beta   90.00
_cell.angle_gamma   90.00
#
_symmetry.space_group_name_H-M   'P 1'
#
loop_
_entity.id
_entity.type
_entity.pdbx_description
1 polymer ?
#
loop_
_entity_poly.entity_id
_entity_poly.type
_entity_poly.pdbx_seq_one_letter_code
_entity_poly.pdbx_strand_id
1 'polypeptide(L)'
;MRYFVFLTICRNFVIDNKLKTNTPKLITMKKTILSMVAFVFLAMPMVAQTPIYLDDSQPIEARVQDALSRMTLKEKVRLSYAQSKFSTPGVARLGIPELYWSDGPHGVRMEINWNDWNHANWTNDSITAFPALTALAATWNPEMSAAYGKAIGEEALYREKDVMLGPGVNIYRTPLNGRNFEYMGEDPYLASVMVVPYIQEMQKNGVAACVKHYAVNNQETWRNHIDVNVSDRALYEIYLPAFKAAIVEGGSWTIMGAYNKIAGQHACHNDRMLNQILKKDWGFDGVVVSDWGGTHDTKEAALNGLDVEMGSYTDGLSVDNSNGYDSYYLGNAYLKMIQNGEIPESVVNDKAARILRLIFRTSMNRNKPFGSLCTTEHYAAAEAIGNEGIVLLKNAPIAKKAPALLPLKADYQNILVVGDNAVRRLNEGGGSSELKVKDMVSPLDGLRAIYGNRVKYAQGYAAGQPMYARVNEVSQEVQDKLRAEAVEMAKEADVVILVGGLNKNHLQDCEGGDRQEYGLPFGQDELIEELLAVNKNLVLVLLSGNAVEMPWIEKVPAIVQGWYLGSMGGKSIANVLSGKVNPSGKLPFSFPVKLSDSPAHSFDAMSYPGDGIKQEYKEDILVGYRWYDTKKIPTTFAFGHGLSYTSFEYGKAVASAKKMTTDDKLEIAVKVKNTGDVAGKEVVQLYIGDDKSSVVRPLKELKHFQKIALNPGEEKTITFTITVDDLKYYDDIRKDWTAEAGKFKAYIGASSVDIRTVVPFVLE
;
A
#
# COMPACT_ATOMS: atom_id res chain seq x y z
N MET A 1 35.51 9.13 0.13
CA MET A 1 36.90 9.35 0.57
C MET A 1 37.86 9.16 -0.61
N ARG A 2 37.69 9.95 -1.70
CA ARG A 2 38.63 10.02 -2.87
C ARG A 2 38.43 11.34 -3.62
N TYR A 3 38.68 12.48 -2.95
CA TYR A 3 38.84 13.79 -3.57
C TYR A 3 39.72 14.66 -2.66
N PHE A 4 40.99 14.28 -2.51
CA PHE A 4 42.01 15.15 -1.89
C PHE A 4 43.41 14.67 -2.34
N VAL A 5 43.73 14.80 -3.59
CA VAL A 5 45.12 14.82 -4.09
C VAL A 5 45.09 15.42 -5.50
N PHE A 6 45.04 16.74 -5.65
CA PHE A 6 45.44 17.43 -6.86
C PHE A 6 45.54 18.96 -6.63
N LEU A 7 46.26 19.37 -5.60
CA LEU A 7 46.52 20.79 -5.39
C LEU A 7 47.82 21.01 -4.58
N THR A 8 48.94 20.48 -5.08
CA THR A 8 50.29 20.85 -4.55
C THR A 8 51.38 20.53 -5.56
N ILE A 9 51.34 21.09 -6.76
CA ILE A 9 52.53 21.24 -7.62
C ILE A 9 52.33 22.47 -8.51
N CYS A 10 52.37 23.66 -7.98
CA CYS A 10 52.64 24.90 -8.70
C CYS A 10 53.00 26.00 -7.71
N ARG A 11 54.13 25.82 -7.00
CA ARG A 11 54.87 26.91 -6.38
C ARG A 11 56.33 26.50 -6.38
N ASN A 12 57.06 27.10 -7.27
CA ASN A 12 58.48 27.49 -7.18
C ASN A 12 59.12 27.53 -8.56
N PHE A 13 59.00 28.62 -9.22
CA PHE A 13 60.03 29.12 -10.10
C PHE A 13 60.10 30.64 -9.92
N VAL A 14 61.03 31.11 -9.09
CA VAL A 14 61.38 32.49 -8.93
C VAL A 14 62.43 32.82 -9.99
N ILE A 15 62.12 33.87 -10.66
CA ILE A 15 62.99 34.56 -11.69
C ILE A 15 64.24 35.11 -11.09
N ASP A 16 65.35 34.87 -11.71
CA ASP A 16 66.54 35.71 -11.52
C ASP A 16 66.91 36.42 -12.83
N ASN A 17 66.88 37.73 -12.75
CA ASN A 17 67.20 38.67 -13.81
C ASN A 17 68.66 38.95 -13.82
N LYS A 18 69.38 38.84 -14.95
CA LYS A 18 70.46 39.76 -15.29
C LYS A 18 70.64 39.89 -16.81
N LEU A 19 70.56 41.17 -17.21
CA LEU A 19 70.73 41.72 -18.55
C LEU A 19 72.11 41.39 -19.19
N LYS A 20 72.10 41.30 -20.54
CA LYS A 20 73.00 42.19 -21.36
C LYS A 20 72.54 42.20 -22.83
N THR A 21 72.50 43.42 -23.35
CA THR A 21 72.19 43.94 -24.65
C THR A 21 72.90 43.28 -25.83
N ASN A 22 72.18 43.08 -26.97
CA ASN A 22 72.58 43.60 -28.29
C ASN A 22 71.51 43.28 -29.35
N THR A 23 70.94 44.30 -29.98
CA THR A 23 70.12 44.32 -31.21
C THR A 23 71.04 44.21 -32.45
N PRO A 24 70.64 43.80 -33.65
CA PRO A 24 69.28 43.89 -34.25
C PRO A 24 68.85 42.69 -35.10
N LYS A 25 67.56 42.34 -35.10
CA LYS A 25 66.83 41.73 -36.24
C LYS A 25 65.33 41.80 -36.01
N LEU A 26 64.75 42.97 -36.29
CA LEU A 26 63.37 43.32 -36.04
C LEU A 26 62.36 43.01 -37.20
N ILE A 27 62.73 42.17 -38.16
CA ILE A 27 61.84 41.90 -39.33
C ILE A 27 61.32 40.45 -39.48
N THR A 28 61.93 39.49 -38.81
CA THR A 28 61.52 38.09 -38.90
C THR A 28 60.52 37.66 -37.80
N MET A 29 60.38 38.45 -36.72
CA MET A 29 59.47 38.12 -35.63
C MET A 29 57.99 38.41 -35.88
N LYS A 30 57.65 39.30 -36.83
CA LYS A 30 56.18 39.57 -37.06
C LYS A 30 55.42 38.46 -37.82
N LYS A 31 56.07 37.64 -38.61
CA LYS A 31 55.46 36.52 -39.31
C LYS A 31 55.30 35.26 -38.42
N THR A 32 56.23 35.04 -37.47
CA THR A 32 56.23 33.90 -36.57
C THR A 32 55.20 34.09 -35.41
N ILE A 33 55.04 35.34 -34.94
CA ILE A 33 54.03 35.66 -33.92
C ILE A 33 52.60 35.58 -34.50
N LEU A 34 52.40 35.98 -35.77
CA LEU A 34 51.08 35.84 -36.39
C LEU A 34 50.70 34.39 -36.68
N SER A 35 51.68 33.50 -36.95
CA SER A 35 51.46 32.07 -37.11
C SER A 35 51.26 31.36 -35.77
N MET A 36 51.92 31.80 -34.67
CA MET A 36 51.65 31.25 -33.34
C MET A 36 50.32 31.71 -32.76
N VAL A 37 49.88 32.94 -33.01
CA VAL A 37 48.55 33.41 -32.55
C VAL A 37 47.44 32.74 -33.35
N ALA A 38 47.64 32.46 -34.65
CA ALA A 38 46.66 31.65 -35.43
C ALA A 38 46.60 30.17 -35.01
N PHE A 39 47.69 29.58 -34.49
CA PHE A 39 47.70 28.21 -33.96
C PHE A 39 47.15 28.13 -32.53
N VAL A 40 47.23 29.19 -31.75
CA VAL A 40 46.64 29.26 -30.39
C VAL A 40 45.11 29.45 -30.46
N PHE A 41 44.58 30.12 -31.50
CA PHE A 41 43.12 30.19 -31.75
C PHE A 41 42.51 28.92 -32.38
N LEU A 42 43.33 28.03 -32.96
CA LEU A 42 42.91 26.72 -33.45
C LEU A 42 43.03 25.59 -32.43
N ALA A 43 43.64 25.87 -31.25
CA ALA A 43 43.73 24.96 -30.10
C ALA A 43 42.92 25.46 -28.89
N MET A 44 41.81 26.20 -29.11
CA MET A 44 40.81 26.28 -28.06
C MET A 44 40.31 24.84 -27.88
N PRO A 45 40.41 24.24 -26.70
CA PRO A 45 39.70 22.99 -26.48
C PRO A 45 38.26 23.31 -26.81
N MET A 46 37.67 22.63 -27.82
CA MET A 46 36.22 22.54 -27.89
C MET A 46 35.80 22.04 -26.50
N VAL A 47 35.31 22.92 -25.65
CA VAL A 47 34.64 22.52 -24.45
C VAL A 47 33.52 21.66 -24.97
N ALA A 48 33.69 20.34 -24.89
CA ALA A 48 32.67 19.40 -25.33
C ALA A 48 31.44 19.80 -24.56
N GLN A 49 30.43 20.29 -25.27
CA GLN A 49 29.19 20.72 -24.66
C GLN A 49 28.62 19.51 -23.89
N THR A 50 28.40 19.70 -22.60
CA THR A 50 27.84 18.62 -21.76
C THR A 50 26.62 18.04 -22.47
N PRO A 51 26.56 16.73 -22.67
CA PRO A 51 25.37 16.11 -23.28
C PRO A 51 24.10 16.54 -22.57
N ILE A 52 23.03 16.78 -23.33
CA ILE A 52 21.76 17.27 -22.78
C ILE A 52 21.23 16.34 -21.68
N TYR A 53 21.38 15.02 -21.84
CA TYR A 53 20.90 14.06 -20.83
C TYR A 53 21.64 14.14 -19.48
N LEU A 54 22.82 14.73 -19.43
CA LEU A 54 23.60 14.94 -18.19
C LEU A 54 23.35 16.30 -17.53
N ASP A 55 22.61 17.18 -18.18
CA ASP A 55 22.28 18.53 -17.69
C ASP A 55 20.92 18.54 -17.01
N ASP A 56 20.90 18.60 -15.68
CA ASP A 56 19.67 18.58 -14.88
C ASP A 56 18.79 19.83 -15.05
N SER A 57 19.30 20.90 -15.64
CA SER A 57 18.52 22.10 -15.96
C SER A 57 17.63 21.93 -17.19
N GLN A 58 17.87 20.89 -17.99
CA GLN A 58 17.07 20.61 -19.18
C GLN A 58 15.78 19.86 -18.83
N PRO A 59 14.71 20.07 -19.62
CA PRO A 59 13.49 19.28 -19.45
C PRO A 59 13.76 17.79 -19.56
N ILE A 60 13.10 16.97 -18.72
CA ILE A 60 13.29 15.51 -18.68
C ILE A 60 13.13 14.89 -20.07
N GLU A 61 12.12 15.29 -20.85
CA GLU A 61 11.91 14.73 -22.19
C GLU A 61 13.05 15.04 -23.17
N ALA A 62 13.67 16.21 -23.09
CA ALA A 62 14.84 16.53 -23.88
C ALA A 62 16.04 15.65 -23.48
N ARG A 63 16.19 15.38 -22.20
CA ARG A 63 17.22 14.47 -21.65
C ARG A 63 16.97 13.04 -22.12
N VAL A 64 15.72 12.58 -22.09
CA VAL A 64 15.32 11.24 -22.58
C VAL A 64 15.64 11.07 -24.06
N GLN A 65 15.26 12.03 -24.91
CA GLN A 65 15.51 11.95 -26.34
C GLN A 65 17.01 11.98 -26.69
N ASP A 66 17.81 12.81 -26.00
CA ASP A 66 19.26 12.85 -26.20
C ASP A 66 19.92 11.52 -25.79
N ALA A 67 19.57 10.98 -24.61
CA ALA A 67 20.10 9.68 -24.15
C ALA A 67 19.70 8.55 -25.11
N LEU A 68 18.43 8.47 -25.49
CA LEU A 68 17.89 7.44 -26.39
C LEU A 68 18.59 7.44 -27.77
N SER A 69 18.88 8.62 -28.31
CA SER A 69 19.58 8.78 -29.58
C SER A 69 21.02 8.26 -29.58
N ARG A 70 21.63 8.16 -28.40
CA ARG A 70 23.02 7.69 -28.21
C ARG A 70 23.11 6.20 -27.90
N MET A 71 21.98 5.54 -27.59
CA MET A 71 21.94 4.13 -27.22
C MET A 71 21.93 3.20 -28.43
N THR A 72 22.64 2.10 -28.32
CA THR A 72 22.52 0.97 -29.25
C THR A 72 21.23 0.18 -28.99
N LEU A 73 20.76 -0.56 -29.98
CA LEU A 73 19.61 -1.45 -29.82
C LEU A 73 19.78 -2.41 -28.64
N LYS A 74 20.96 -3.01 -28.47
CA LYS A 74 21.23 -3.94 -27.37
C LYS A 74 21.13 -3.23 -26.00
N GLU A 75 21.58 -2.00 -25.87
CA GLU A 75 21.46 -1.21 -24.64
C GLU A 75 20.01 -0.87 -24.33
N LYS A 76 19.19 -0.53 -25.36
CA LYS A 76 17.76 -0.26 -25.19
C LYS A 76 17.01 -1.51 -24.68
N VAL A 77 17.24 -2.67 -25.31
CA VAL A 77 16.64 -3.95 -24.89
C VAL A 77 17.08 -4.31 -23.48
N ARG A 78 18.37 -4.09 -23.14
CA ARG A 78 18.92 -4.44 -21.83
C ARG A 78 18.25 -3.70 -20.66
N LEU A 79 17.70 -2.52 -20.86
CA LEU A 79 16.93 -1.80 -19.85
C LEU A 79 15.62 -2.51 -19.47
N SER A 80 15.06 -3.35 -20.35
CA SER A 80 13.71 -3.92 -20.21
C SER A 80 13.64 -5.16 -19.31
N TYR A 81 14.72 -5.60 -18.70
CA TYR A 81 14.70 -6.78 -17.81
C TYR A 81 15.76 -6.70 -16.73
N ALA A 82 15.51 -7.44 -15.66
CA ALA A 82 16.34 -7.47 -14.46
C ALA A 82 17.80 -7.87 -14.72
N GLN A 83 18.67 -7.49 -13.80
CA GLN A 83 20.05 -7.98 -13.69
C GLN A 83 20.33 -8.63 -12.33
N SER A 84 19.43 -8.48 -11.37
CA SER A 84 19.43 -9.11 -10.07
C SER A 84 17.99 -9.33 -9.62
N LYS A 85 17.78 -9.85 -8.41
CA LYS A 85 16.44 -10.01 -7.83
C LYS A 85 15.71 -8.65 -7.69
N PHE A 86 16.45 -7.56 -7.40
CA PHE A 86 15.88 -6.23 -7.16
C PHE A 86 16.68 -5.10 -7.83
N SER A 87 17.25 -5.35 -9.02
CA SER A 87 17.81 -4.25 -9.81
C SER A 87 17.63 -4.45 -11.31
N THR A 88 17.54 -3.33 -12.02
CA THR A 88 17.58 -3.26 -13.47
C THR A 88 18.82 -2.47 -13.91
N PRO A 89 19.46 -2.83 -15.04
CA PRO A 89 20.70 -2.19 -15.44
C PRO A 89 20.49 -0.76 -15.94
N GLY A 90 21.55 0.02 -15.86
CA GLY A 90 21.70 1.28 -16.55
C GLY A 90 22.43 1.14 -17.88
N VAL A 91 23.00 2.24 -18.37
CA VAL A 91 23.83 2.27 -19.58
C VAL A 91 25.21 2.79 -19.20
N ALA A 92 26.08 1.91 -18.73
CA ALA A 92 27.40 2.26 -18.16
C ALA A 92 28.25 3.10 -19.11
N ARG A 93 28.23 2.82 -20.43
CA ARG A 93 28.95 3.60 -21.46
C ARG A 93 28.53 5.08 -21.50
N LEU A 94 27.28 5.37 -21.14
CA LEU A 94 26.73 6.72 -21.08
C LEU A 94 26.76 7.30 -19.64
N GLY A 95 27.22 6.55 -18.65
CA GLY A 95 27.17 6.98 -17.26
C GLY A 95 25.75 7.05 -16.67
N ILE A 96 24.81 6.34 -17.31
CA ILE A 96 23.44 6.20 -16.82
C ILE A 96 23.42 5.03 -15.80
N PRO A 97 23.06 5.29 -14.51
CA PRO A 97 23.10 4.30 -13.44
C PRO A 97 21.99 3.24 -13.57
N GLU A 98 22.17 2.16 -12.85
CA GLU A 98 21.16 1.15 -12.59
C GLU A 98 20.06 1.68 -11.67
N LEU A 99 18.89 1.00 -11.65
CA LEU A 99 17.81 1.25 -10.71
C LEU A 99 17.75 0.14 -9.67
N TYR A 100 17.61 0.54 -8.40
CA TYR A 100 17.39 -0.36 -7.27
C TYR A 100 15.92 -0.34 -6.83
N TRP A 101 15.32 -1.53 -6.78
CA TRP A 101 13.94 -1.76 -6.37
C TRP A 101 13.92 -2.32 -4.96
N SER A 102 12.84 -2.15 -4.24
CA SER A 102 12.63 -2.81 -2.95
C SER A 102 11.17 -3.17 -2.76
N ASP A 103 10.91 -4.39 -2.29
CA ASP A 103 9.63 -4.72 -1.68
C ASP A 103 9.36 -3.86 -0.45
N GLY A 104 8.09 -3.86 -0.07
CA GLY A 104 7.63 -3.33 1.18
C GLY A 104 6.69 -2.15 1.03
N PRO A 105 5.36 -2.40 0.95
CA PRO A 105 4.37 -1.33 1.08
C PRO A 105 4.35 -0.74 2.50
N HIS A 106 4.93 -1.44 3.50
CA HIS A 106 4.95 -1.07 4.92
C HIS A 106 6.33 -0.63 5.43
N GLY A 107 7.34 -0.59 4.58
CA GLY A 107 8.73 -0.24 4.89
C GLY A 107 9.69 -0.82 3.86
N VAL A 108 10.95 -0.46 3.92
CA VAL A 108 11.98 -0.94 2.99
C VAL A 108 12.43 -2.35 3.38
N ARG A 109 12.28 -3.33 2.48
CA ARG A 109 12.69 -4.70 2.74
C ARG A 109 14.18 -4.81 3.07
N MET A 110 14.55 -5.81 3.90
CA MET A 110 15.94 -6.19 4.12
C MET A 110 16.61 -6.62 2.80
N GLU A 111 17.92 -6.50 2.74
CA GLU A 111 18.68 -6.91 1.56
C GLU A 111 18.70 -8.43 1.42
N ILE A 112 18.47 -8.88 0.18
CA ILE A 112 18.67 -10.27 -0.22
C ILE A 112 19.88 -10.39 -1.13
N ASN A 113 20.36 -11.60 -1.36
CA ASN A 113 21.47 -11.85 -2.28
C ASN A 113 21.11 -11.40 -3.70
N TRP A 114 22.13 -11.10 -4.48
CA TRP A 114 21.98 -10.63 -5.86
C TRP A 114 21.17 -11.57 -6.75
N ASN A 115 21.39 -12.87 -6.63
CA ASN A 115 20.86 -13.88 -7.54
C ASN A 115 19.91 -14.89 -6.88
N ASP A 116 19.75 -14.89 -5.58
CA ASP A 116 18.88 -15.82 -4.85
C ASP A 116 18.02 -15.09 -3.80
N TRP A 117 17.06 -15.80 -3.21
CA TRP A 117 16.11 -15.25 -2.24
C TRP A 117 16.63 -15.29 -0.79
N ASN A 118 17.87 -15.70 -0.54
CA ASN A 118 18.43 -15.72 0.79
C ASN A 118 18.74 -14.28 1.25
N HIS A 119 18.60 -14.06 2.55
CA HIS A 119 18.95 -12.78 3.13
C HIS A 119 20.47 -12.52 2.97
N ALA A 120 20.83 -11.33 2.55
CA ALA A 120 22.23 -10.90 2.45
C ALA A 120 22.88 -10.72 3.84
N ASN A 121 22.09 -10.77 4.91
CA ASN A 121 22.52 -10.68 6.30
C ASN A 121 23.33 -9.41 6.64
N TRP A 122 22.99 -8.30 5.97
CA TRP A 122 23.59 -7.01 6.32
C TRP A 122 23.19 -6.59 7.72
N THR A 123 24.05 -5.85 8.40
CA THR A 123 23.81 -5.39 9.79
C THR A 123 23.16 -4.01 9.84
N ASN A 124 23.15 -3.27 8.73
CA ASN A 124 22.68 -1.89 8.63
C ASN A 124 21.41 -1.74 7.75
N ASP A 125 20.68 -2.84 7.52
CA ASP A 125 19.48 -2.86 6.67
C ASP A 125 18.17 -2.98 7.45
N SER A 126 18.22 -2.78 8.75
CA SER A 126 17.01 -2.68 9.58
C SER A 126 16.34 -1.31 9.42
N ILE A 127 15.02 -1.29 9.46
CA ILE A 127 14.18 -0.13 9.15
C ILE A 127 13.10 0.12 10.22
N THR A 128 12.35 1.22 10.07
CA THR A 128 11.07 1.41 10.74
C THR A 128 9.98 0.66 9.99
N ALA A 129 9.23 -0.23 10.65
CA ALA A 129 8.01 -0.77 10.10
C ALA A 129 6.85 0.18 10.40
N PHE A 130 6.08 0.49 9.36
CA PHE A 130 4.85 1.26 9.47
C PHE A 130 3.63 0.31 9.56
N PRO A 131 2.47 0.79 10.07
CA PRO A 131 1.26 -0.03 10.11
C PRO A 131 0.87 -0.59 8.75
N ALA A 132 0.28 -1.79 8.72
CA ALA A 132 -0.24 -2.38 7.49
C ALA A 132 -1.24 -1.46 6.79
N LEU A 133 -1.40 -1.59 5.46
CA LEU A 133 -2.25 -0.66 4.70
C LEU A 133 -3.73 -0.73 5.09
N THR A 134 -4.22 -1.86 5.60
CA THR A 134 -5.54 -1.95 6.24
C THR A 134 -5.66 -1.03 7.45
N ALA A 135 -4.62 -0.96 8.28
CA ALA A 135 -4.59 -0.05 9.44
C ALA A 135 -4.49 1.42 8.99
N LEU A 136 -3.72 1.70 7.94
CA LEU A 136 -3.67 3.04 7.35
C LEU A 136 -5.04 3.46 6.81
N ALA A 137 -5.72 2.61 6.05
CA ALA A 137 -7.06 2.86 5.55
C ALA A 137 -8.07 3.05 6.69
N ALA A 138 -7.94 2.29 7.79
CA ALA A 138 -8.79 2.43 8.98
C ALA A 138 -8.65 3.78 9.70
N THR A 139 -7.61 4.55 9.40
CA THR A 139 -7.50 5.94 9.90
C THR A 139 -8.54 6.86 9.25
N TRP A 140 -9.00 6.57 8.04
CA TRP A 140 -9.84 7.48 7.23
C TRP A 140 -9.30 8.91 7.23
N ASN A 141 -7.99 9.05 7.18
CA ASN A 141 -7.29 10.32 7.28
C ASN A 141 -6.17 10.42 6.24
N PRO A 142 -6.36 11.17 5.14
CA PRO A 142 -5.35 11.35 4.10
C PRO A 142 -4.03 11.97 4.61
N GLU A 143 -4.06 12.74 5.71
CA GLU A 143 -2.83 13.28 6.31
C GLU A 143 -1.94 12.17 6.88
N MET A 144 -2.54 11.10 7.42
CA MET A 144 -1.78 9.93 7.88
C MET A 144 -1.15 9.19 6.71
N SER A 145 -1.84 9.13 5.58
CA SER A 145 -1.30 8.56 4.34
C SER A 145 -0.13 9.39 3.78
N ALA A 146 -0.23 10.71 3.84
CA ALA A 146 0.87 11.62 3.48
C ALA A 146 2.10 11.42 4.39
N ALA A 147 1.90 11.37 5.70
CA ALA A 147 2.99 11.12 6.67
C ALA A 147 3.66 9.75 6.43
N TYR A 148 2.86 8.75 6.08
CA TYR A 148 3.31 7.40 5.75
C TYR A 148 4.21 7.40 4.50
N GLY A 149 3.74 7.96 3.38
CA GLY A 149 4.49 8.02 2.13
C GLY A 149 5.79 8.81 2.26
N LYS A 150 5.75 9.94 3.00
CA LYS A 150 6.95 10.73 3.30
C LYS A 150 8.01 9.90 4.03
N ALA A 151 7.64 9.25 5.13
CA ALA A 151 8.58 8.54 5.98
C ALA A 151 9.21 7.32 5.27
N ILE A 152 8.42 6.52 4.53
CA ILE A 152 8.97 5.43 3.71
C ILE A 152 9.88 5.96 2.60
N GLY A 153 9.49 7.05 1.95
CA GLY A 153 10.32 7.68 0.92
C GLY A 153 11.68 8.15 1.44
N GLU A 154 11.72 8.71 2.65
CA GLU A 154 12.96 9.11 3.31
C GLU A 154 13.86 7.91 3.65
N GLU A 155 13.31 6.81 4.17
CA GLU A 155 14.05 5.58 4.45
C GLU A 155 14.53 4.88 3.17
N ALA A 156 13.70 4.84 2.13
CA ALA A 156 14.06 4.29 0.84
C ALA A 156 15.22 5.05 0.19
N LEU A 157 15.14 6.38 0.21
CA LEU A 157 16.23 7.23 -0.28
C LEU A 157 17.53 7.02 0.49
N TYR A 158 17.48 6.92 1.84
CA TYR A 158 18.63 6.61 2.68
C TYR A 158 19.25 5.26 2.32
N ARG A 159 18.39 4.27 1.98
CA ARG A 159 18.78 2.92 1.58
C ARG A 159 19.14 2.82 0.09
N GLU A 160 19.27 3.97 -0.62
CA GLU A 160 19.61 4.04 -2.04
C GLU A 160 18.65 3.24 -2.93
N LYS A 161 17.34 3.20 -2.57
CA LYS A 161 16.30 2.62 -3.40
C LYS A 161 15.66 3.68 -4.29
N ASP A 162 15.52 3.35 -5.56
CA ASP A 162 14.91 4.22 -6.58
C ASP A 162 13.41 3.98 -6.71
N VAL A 163 12.96 2.74 -6.42
CA VAL A 163 11.57 2.32 -6.56
C VAL A 163 11.14 1.47 -5.38
N MET A 164 10.04 1.85 -4.75
CA MET A 164 9.35 1.06 -3.72
C MET A 164 8.14 0.35 -4.31
N LEU A 165 8.04 -0.98 -4.11
CA LEU A 165 6.94 -1.82 -4.61
C LEU A 165 5.72 -1.71 -3.70
N GLY A 166 5.09 -0.57 -3.77
CA GLY A 166 3.90 -0.18 -3.03
C GLY A 166 3.41 1.21 -3.44
N PRO A 167 2.17 1.57 -3.03
CA PRO A 167 1.22 0.84 -2.20
C PRO A 167 0.45 -0.26 -2.92
N GLY A 168 -0.08 -1.24 -2.16
CA GLY A 168 -1.07 -2.20 -2.63
C GLY A 168 -2.49 -1.62 -2.55
N VAL A 169 -3.30 -1.78 -3.61
CA VAL A 169 -4.66 -1.20 -3.66
C VAL A 169 -5.74 -2.16 -4.19
N ASN A 170 -5.46 -3.46 -4.23
CA ASN A 170 -6.47 -4.42 -4.60
C ASN A 170 -7.65 -4.40 -3.62
N ILE A 171 -8.84 -4.63 -4.13
CA ILE A 171 -10.07 -4.60 -3.33
C ILE A 171 -10.17 -5.86 -2.46
N TYR A 172 -10.56 -5.69 -1.20
CA TYR A 172 -10.91 -6.75 -0.28
C TYR A 172 -12.19 -7.46 -0.76
N ARG A 173 -12.04 -8.53 -1.54
CA ARG A 173 -13.14 -9.28 -2.14
C ARG A 173 -13.60 -10.43 -1.26
N THR A 174 -12.67 -11.11 -0.61
CA THR A 174 -12.92 -12.26 0.27
C THR A 174 -12.14 -12.12 1.58
N PRO A 175 -12.73 -12.51 2.74
CA PRO A 175 -12.01 -12.50 4.01
C PRO A 175 -10.93 -13.59 4.11
N LEU A 176 -10.80 -14.46 3.10
CA LEU A 176 -9.78 -15.52 3.11
C LEU A 176 -8.48 -15.14 2.41
N ASN A 177 -8.44 -14.07 1.60
CA ASN A 177 -7.23 -13.69 0.88
C ASN A 177 -6.08 -13.40 1.84
N GLY A 178 -4.99 -14.15 1.70
CA GLY A 178 -3.82 -14.04 2.56
C GLY A 178 -3.08 -12.70 2.50
N ARG A 179 -3.31 -11.87 1.47
CA ARG A 179 -2.65 -10.57 1.30
C ARG A 179 -3.54 -9.35 1.58
N ASN A 180 -4.73 -9.53 2.11
CA ASN A 180 -5.61 -8.39 2.40
C ASN A 180 -4.97 -7.32 3.31
N PHE A 181 -4.06 -7.71 4.21
CA PHE A 181 -3.35 -6.77 5.07
C PHE A 181 -2.52 -5.72 4.29
N GLU A 182 -2.11 -6.03 3.06
CA GLU A 182 -1.36 -5.14 2.17
C GLU A 182 -2.24 -4.15 1.40
N TYR A 183 -3.57 -4.20 1.56
CA TYR A 183 -4.52 -3.44 0.75
C TYR A 183 -5.35 -2.48 1.60
N MET A 184 -6.11 -1.59 0.94
CA MET A 184 -6.82 -0.48 1.60
C MET A 184 -8.33 -0.73 1.81
N GLY A 185 -8.77 -1.99 1.81
CA GLY A 185 -10.15 -2.36 2.13
C GLY A 185 -11.05 -2.68 0.94
N GLU A 186 -12.38 -2.69 1.19
CA GLU A 186 -13.39 -3.13 0.23
C GLU A 186 -14.01 -1.99 -0.61
N ASP A 187 -13.71 -0.74 -0.27
CA ASP A 187 -14.32 0.41 -0.93
C ASP A 187 -13.33 1.14 -1.85
N PRO A 188 -13.66 1.25 -3.17
CA PRO A 188 -12.78 1.88 -4.15
C PRO A 188 -12.59 3.38 -3.90
N TYR A 189 -13.57 4.10 -3.33
CA TYR A 189 -13.44 5.53 -3.03
C TYR A 189 -12.48 5.77 -1.85
N LEU A 190 -12.64 5.01 -0.76
CA LEU A 190 -11.73 5.09 0.39
C LEU A 190 -10.28 4.80 -0.06
N ALA A 191 -10.08 3.72 -0.81
CA ALA A 191 -8.75 3.35 -1.32
C ALA A 191 -8.17 4.44 -2.24
N SER A 192 -9.00 5.05 -3.11
CA SER A 192 -8.59 6.16 -4.00
C SER A 192 -8.14 7.39 -3.22
N VAL A 193 -8.88 7.80 -2.20
CA VAL A 193 -8.54 8.97 -1.38
C VAL A 193 -7.25 8.74 -0.58
N MET A 194 -7.05 7.51 -0.09
CA MET A 194 -5.88 7.20 0.75
C MET A 194 -4.60 6.97 -0.06
N VAL A 195 -4.68 6.44 -1.29
CA VAL A 195 -3.50 6.12 -2.10
C VAL A 195 -2.77 7.36 -2.64
N VAL A 196 -3.51 8.42 -2.97
CA VAL A 196 -2.97 9.63 -3.62
C VAL A 196 -1.89 10.32 -2.77
N PRO A 197 -2.14 10.73 -1.53
CA PRO A 197 -1.12 11.41 -0.72
C PRO A 197 0.07 10.51 -0.37
N TYR A 198 -0.12 9.19 -0.26
CA TYR A 198 0.98 8.23 -0.08
C TYR A 198 1.99 8.34 -1.23
N ILE A 199 1.49 8.27 -2.48
CA ILE A 199 2.33 8.32 -3.69
C ILE A 199 3.01 9.68 -3.83
N GLN A 200 2.25 10.76 -3.68
CA GLN A 200 2.77 12.11 -3.84
C GLN A 200 3.92 12.41 -2.87
N GLU A 201 3.75 12.05 -1.60
CA GLU A 201 4.77 12.34 -0.57
C GLU A 201 6.00 11.42 -0.70
N MET A 202 5.83 10.17 -1.10
CA MET A 202 6.96 9.28 -1.40
C MET A 202 7.80 9.84 -2.56
N GLN A 203 7.16 10.26 -3.64
CA GLN A 203 7.83 10.72 -4.85
C GLN A 203 8.52 12.09 -4.69
N LYS A 204 8.12 12.91 -3.72
CA LYS A 204 8.86 14.13 -3.34
C LYS A 204 10.28 13.84 -2.85
N ASN A 205 10.55 12.63 -2.38
CA ASN A 205 11.89 12.18 -2.01
C ASN A 205 12.74 11.75 -3.22
N GLY A 206 12.18 11.76 -4.43
CA GLY A 206 12.88 11.24 -5.61
C GLY A 206 12.91 9.70 -5.65
N VAL A 207 11.98 9.04 -4.95
CA VAL A 207 11.75 7.59 -4.93
C VAL A 207 10.42 7.31 -5.59
N ALA A 208 10.38 6.43 -6.59
CA ALA A 208 9.16 6.09 -7.28
C ALA A 208 8.26 5.19 -6.42
N ALA A 209 6.98 5.51 -6.33
CA ALA A 209 5.97 4.58 -5.89
C ALA A 209 5.60 3.61 -7.03
N CYS A 210 5.37 2.33 -6.71
CA CYS A 210 4.93 1.30 -7.64
C CYS A 210 3.61 0.73 -7.17
N VAL A 211 2.51 1.34 -7.59
CA VAL A 211 1.17 0.87 -7.19
C VAL A 211 0.92 -0.55 -7.71
N LYS A 212 0.34 -1.44 -6.87
CA LYS A 212 0.21 -2.88 -7.17
C LYS A 212 -1.08 -3.49 -6.61
N HIS A 213 -1.54 -4.64 -7.09
CA HIS A 213 -1.14 -5.41 -8.29
C HIS A 213 -2.22 -5.23 -9.36
N TYR A 214 -1.88 -4.67 -10.50
CA TYR A 214 -2.79 -4.25 -11.57
C TYR A 214 -3.11 -5.40 -12.53
N ALA A 215 -4.33 -6.02 -12.53
CA ALA A 215 -5.44 -5.82 -11.62
C ALA A 215 -6.16 -7.14 -11.31
N VAL A 216 -7.19 -7.07 -10.48
CA VAL A 216 -8.07 -8.20 -10.08
C VAL A 216 -7.33 -9.41 -9.50
N ASN A 217 -6.22 -9.19 -8.80
CA ASN A 217 -5.54 -10.19 -7.99
C ASN A 217 -6.10 -10.13 -6.56
N ASN A 218 -7.25 -10.79 -6.33
CA ASN A 218 -8.01 -10.69 -5.09
C ASN A 218 -8.03 -12.01 -4.30
N GLN A 219 -7.15 -12.94 -4.63
CA GLN A 219 -6.89 -14.20 -3.94
C GLN A 219 -5.46 -14.69 -4.21
N GLU A 220 -4.92 -15.53 -3.33
CA GLU A 220 -3.63 -16.18 -3.48
C GLU A 220 -3.72 -17.55 -4.14
N THR A 221 -4.86 -18.24 -3.93
CA THR A 221 -5.11 -19.56 -4.53
C THR A 221 -5.11 -19.45 -6.05
N TRP A 222 -4.20 -20.20 -6.70
CA TRP A 222 -3.99 -20.26 -8.17
C TRP A 222 -3.65 -18.92 -8.83
N ARG A 223 -3.22 -17.91 -8.07
CA ARG A 223 -2.96 -16.54 -8.56
C ARG A 223 -2.09 -16.48 -9.83
N ASN A 224 -1.14 -17.43 -10.01
CA ASN A 224 -0.17 -17.39 -11.10
C ASN A 224 -0.77 -17.75 -12.48
N HIS A 225 -1.98 -18.30 -12.55
CA HIS A 225 -2.53 -18.79 -13.81
C HIS A 225 -4.04 -18.72 -13.97
N ILE A 226 -4.78 -18.40 -12.90
CA ILE A 226 -6.24 -18.31 -12.98
C ILE A 226 -6.70 -17.18 -13.90
N ASP A 227 -7.67 -17.47 -14.78
CA ASP A 227 -8.27 -16.49 -15.68
C ASP A 227 -9.52 -15.90 -15.04
N VAL A 228 -9.45 -14.64 -14.65
CA VAL A 228 -10.54 -13.93 -13.96
C VAL A 228 -11.51 -13.36 -15.00
N ASN A 229 -12.76 -13.80 -14.92
CA ASN A 229 -13.87 -13.22 -15.65
C ASN A 229 -14.61 -12.22 -14.75
N VAL A 230 -14.53 -10.95 -15.10
CA VAL A 230 -15.12 -9.81 -14.41
C VAL A 230 -15.86 -8.94 -15.41
N SER A 231 -17.06 -8.45 -15.08
CA SER A 231 -17.82 -7.54 -15.95
C SER A 231 -17.09 -6.20 -16.10
N ASP A 232 -17.33 -5.49 -17.20
CA ASP A 232 -16.76 -4.14 -17.38
C ASP A 232 -17.25 -3.20 -16.27
N ARG A 233 -18.51 -3.32 -15.83
CA ARG A 233 -19.02 -2.54 -14.71
C ARG A 233 -18.22 -2.76 -13.44
N ALA A 234 -18.05 -3.99 -13.01
CA ALA A 234 -17.29 -4.31 -11.80
C ALA A 234 -15.82 -3.87 -11.97
N LEU A 235 -15.23 -4.08 -13.15
CA LEU A 235 -13.87 -3.65 -13.42
C LEU A 235 -13.70 -2.13 -13.24
N TYR A 236 -14.55 -1.31 -13.87
CA TYR A 236 -14.43 0.15 -13.83
C TYR A 236 -14.99 0.79 -12.56
N GLU A 237 -16.04 0.21 -11.93
CA GLU A 237 -16.66 0.80 -10.74
C GLU A 237 -15.98 0.35 -9.43
N ILE A 238 -15.35 -0.85 -9.39
CA ILE A 238 -14.82 -1.45 -8.15
C ILE A 238 -13.29 -1.64 -8.20
N TYR A 239 -12.77 -2.33 -9.24
CA TYR A 239 -11.38 -2.82 -9.21
C TYR A 239 -10.34 -1.83 -9.75
N LEU A 240 -10.72 -0.90 -10.62
CA LEU A 240 -9.81 0.07 -11.23
C LEU A 240 -9.74 1.45 -10.56
N PRO A 241 -10.73 1.96 -9.82
CA PRO A 241 -10.71 3.35 -9.36
C PRO A 241 -9.49 3.73 -8.54
N ALA A 242 -9.05 2.89 -7.61
CA ALA A 242 -7.86 3.17 -6.79
C ALA A 242 -6.58 3.23 -7.63
N PHE A 243 -6.43 2.37 -8.65
CA PHE A 243 -5.32 2.44 -9.61
C PHE A 243 -5.39 3.71 -10.46
N LYS A 244 -6.60 4.08 -10.93
CA LYS A 244 -6.80 5.31 -11.69
C LYS A 244 -6.41 6.54 -10.86
N ALA A 245 -6.87 6.63 -9.62
CA ALA A 245 -6.50 7.71 -8.70
C ALA A 245 -4.98 7.74 -8.44
N ALA A 246 -4.35 6.59 -8.24
CA ALA A 246 -2.90 6.49 -8.08
C ALA A 246 -2.11 7.04 -9.28
N ILE A 247 -2.60 6.82 -10.50
CA ILE A 247 -1.95 7.27 -11.74
C ILE A 247 -2.30 8.73 -12.04
N VAL A 248 -3.60 9.07 -12.10
CA VAL A 248 -4.05 10.36 -12.61
C VAL A 248 -3.88 11.48 -11.58
N GLU A 249 -4.21 11.21 -10.32
CA GLU A 249 -4.16 12.18 -9.23
C GLU A 249 -2.87 12.06 -8.42
N GLY A 250 -2.45 10.83 -8.09
CA GLY A 250 -1.21 10.53 -7.37
C GLY A 250 0.05 10.74 -8.21
N GLY A 251 -0.07 10.64 -9.54
CA GLY A 251 1.06 10.79 -10.47
C GLY A 251 2.11 9.70 -10.29
N SER A 252 1.72 8.45 -10.00
CA SER A 252 2.66 7.34 -9.79
C SER A 252 3.58 7.16 -11.00
N TRP A 253 4.88 6.99 -10.75
CA TRP A 253 5.88 6.82 -11.81
C TRP A 253 6.03 5.38 -12.25
N THR A 254 5.56 4.42 -11.45
CA THR A 254 5.59 3.00 -11.82
C THR A 254 4.31 2.29 -11.37
N ILE A 255 3.99 1.18 -12.03
CA ILE A 255 2.87 0.30 -11.70
C ILE A 255 3.27 -1.15 -11.95
N MET A 256 2.86 -2.07 -11.04
CA MET A 256 3.15 -3.50 -11.18
C MET A 256 1.93 -4.25 -11.69
N GLY A 257 2.11 -5.03 -12.76
CA GLY A 257 1.11 -5.96 -13.25
C GLY A 257 0.85 -7.10 -12.26
N ALA A 258 -0.34 -7.69 -12.30
CA ALA A 258 -0.70 -8.83 -11.46
C ALA A 258 -0.34 -10.17 -12.11
N TYR A 259 -0.34 -11.25 -11.32
CA TYR A 259 -0.03 -12.61 -11.79
C TYR A 259 -1.12 -13.24 -12.66
N ASN A 260 -2.39 -13.03 -12.29
CA ASN A 260 -3.55 -13.67 -12.89
C ASN A 260 -3.77 -13.26 -14.35
N LYS A 261 -4.60 -14.04 -15.03
CA LYS A 261 -5.10 -13.67 -16.36
C LYS A 261 -6.39 -12.86 -16.24
N ILE A 262 -6.64 -12.07 -17.28
CA ILE A 262 -7.90 -11.36 -17.52
C ILE A 262 -8.24 -11.56 -18.98
N ALA A 263 -9.40 -12.19 -19.25
CA ALA A 263 -9.85 -12.51 -20.60
C ALA A 263 -8.78 -13.27 -21.43
N GLY A 264 -8.14 -14.25 -20.81
CA GLY A 264 -7.17 -15.15 -21.44
C GLY A 264 -5.72 -14.67 -21.46
N GLN A 265 -5.42 -13.38 -21.20
CA GLN A 265 -4.06 -12.82 -21.19
C GLN A 265 -3.60 -12.52 -19.75
N HIS A 266 -2.34 -12.83 -19.42
CA HIS A 266 -1.77 -12.46 -18.13
C HIS A 266 -1.76 -10.94 -17.93
N ALA A 267 -2.14 -10.46 -16.77
CA ALA A 267 -2.25 -9.03 -16.48
C ALA A 267 -0.95 -8.26 -16.73
N CYS A 268 0.22 -8.89 -16.53
CA CYS A 268 1.53 -8.30 -16.82
C CYS A 268 1.77 -8.01 -18.32
N HIS A 269 0.99 -8.60 -19.23
CA HIS A 269 1.08 -8.35 -20.66
C HIS A 269 -0.29 -8.40 -21.37
N ASN A 270 -1.32 -7.87 -20.70
CA ASN A 270 -2.67 -7.75 -21.23
C ASN A 270 -2.82 -6.42 -21.99
N ASP A 271 -3.06 -6.50 -23.30
CA ASP A 271 -3.14 -5.32 -24.18
C ASP A 271 -4.23 -4.33 -23.76
N ARG A 272 -5.44 -4.83 -23.43
CA ARG A 272 -6.54 -3.97 -22.96
C ARG A 272 -6.17 -3.20 -21.70
N MET A 273 -5.57 -3.89 -20.72
CA MET A 273 -5.26 -3.29 -19.43
C MET A 273 -4.10 -2.28 -19.57
N LEU A 274 -3.01 -2.66 -20.24
CA LEU A 274 -1.79 -1.87 -20.22
C LEU A 274 -1.76 -0.79 -21.33
N ASN A 275 -2.08 -1.14 -22.57
CA ASN A 275 -2.01 -0.18 -23.66
C ASN A 275 -3.25 0.70 -23.75
N GLN A 276 -4.46 0.09 -23.64
CA GLN A 276 -5.70 0.84 -23.87
C GLN A 276 -6.11 1.62 -22.63
N ILE A 277 -6.34 0.96 -21.48
CA ILE A 277 -6.82 1.63 -20.27
C ILE A 277 -5.70 2.45 -19.62
N LEU A 278 -4.57 1.83 -19.28
CA LEU A 278 -3.53 2.48 -18.50
C LEU A 278 -2.77 3.56 -19.30
N LYS A 279 -2.15 3.18 -20.44
CA LYS A 279 -1.28 4.10 -21.19
C LYS A 279 -2.06 5.11 -22.02
N LYS A 280 -3.16 4.69 -22.71
CA LYS A 280 -3.93 5.57 -23.58
C LYS A 280 -4.99 6.36 -22.82
N ASP A 281 -5.92 5.69 -22.12
CA ASP A 281 -7.08 6.38 -21.56
C ASP A 281 -6.71 7.20 -20.30
N TRP A 282 -5.78 6.69 -19.47
CA TRP A 282 -5.29 7.41 -18.29
C TRP A 282 -4.04 8.24 -18.54
N GLY A 283 -3.42 8.13 -19.73
CA GLY A 283 -2.24 8.92 -20.08
C GLY A 283 -0.97 8.57 -19.32
N PHE A 284 -0.82 7.31 -18.87
CA PHE A 284 0.34 6.89 -18.08
C PHE A 284 1.65 6.95 -18.86
N ASP A 285 2.58 7.78 -18.42
CA ASP A 285 3.90 7.99 -19.03
C ASP A 285 5.04 7.25 -18.31
N GLY A 286 4.72 6.58 -17.21
CA GLY A 286 5.69 5.85 -16.38
C GLY A 286 5.99 4.44 -16.87
N VAL A 287 6.54 3.61 -15.97
CA VAL A 287 7.02 2.25 -16.24
C VAL A 287 6.05 1.20 -15.69
N VAL A 288 5.65 0.26 -16.56
CA VAL A 288 4.96 -0.97 -16.15
C VAL A 288 6.01 -2.03 -15.86
N VAL A 289 6.05 -2.53 -14.63
CA VAL A 289 6.89 -3.66 -14.22
C VAL A 289 6.04 -4.91 -14.04
N SER A 290 6.55 -6.09 -14.39
CA SER A 290 5.89 -7.35 -14.08
C SER A 290 5.99 -7.63 -12.57
N ASP A 291 5.04 -8.36 -12.02
CA ASP A 291 5.31 -9.11 -10.79
C ASP A 291 6.36 -10.20 -11.06
N TRP A 292 7.05 -10.68 -10.01
CA TRP A 292 8.19 -11.60 -10.13
C TRP A 292 7.75 -12.97 -10.67
N GLY A 293 8.06 -13.22 -11.95
CA GLY A 293 7.62 -14.40 -12.68
C GLY A 293 6.25 -14.25 -13.35
N GLY A 294 5.72 -13.03 -13.44
CA GLY A 294 4.42 -12.74 -14.08
C GLY A 294 4.45 -12.61 -15.59
N THR A 295 5.63 -12.71 -16.25
CA THR A 295 5.77 -12.67 -17.70
C THR A 295 5.80 -14.08 -18.28
N HIS A 296 5.05 -14.35 -19.35
CA HIS A 296 4.86 -15.69 -19.90
C HIS A 296 4.99 -15.78 -21.42
N ASP A 297 5.13 -14.65 -22.13
CA ASP A 297 5.28 -14.61 -23.59
C ASP A 297 6.08 -13.40 -24.03
N THR A 298 7.08 -13.60 -24.93
CA THR A 298 7.95 -12.51 -25.43
C THR A 298 7.20 -11.52 -26.29
N LYS A 299 6.35 -12.00 -27.21
CA LYS A 299 5.68 -11.12 -28.17
C LYS A 299 4.60 -10.30 -27.50
N GLU A 300 3.80 -10.92 -26.62
CA GLU A 300 2.80 -10.22 -25.83
C GLU A 300 3.46 -9.21 -24.89
N ALA A 301 4.48 -9.60 -24.13
CA ALA A 301 5.21 -8.69 -23.25
C ALA A 301 5.80 -7.48 -23.99
N ALA A 302 6.34 -7.71 -25.19
CA ALA A 302 6.88 -6.65 -26.03
C ALA A 302 5.79 -5.69 -26.54
N LEU A 303 4.70 -6.22 -27.10
CA LEU A 303 3.69 -5.43 -27.83
C LEU A 303 2.58 -4.90 -26.94
N ASN A 304 2.23 -5.60 -25.86
CA ASN A 304 1.06 -5.31 -25.04
C ASN A 304 1.35 -4.42 -23.81
N GLY A 305 2.52 -3.76 -23.78
CA GLY A 305 2.71 -2.63 -22.86
C GLY A 305 3.54 -2.91 -21.60
N LEU A 306 4.07 -4.11 -21.36
CA LEU A 306 5.05 -4.35 -20.31
C LEU A 306 6.36 -3.62 -20.63
N ASP A 307 6.95 -2.89 -19.67
CA ASP A 307 8.19 -2.14 -19.89
C ASP A 307 9.41 -2.83 -19.27
N VAL A 308 9.25 -3.44 -18.07
CA VAL A 308 10.31 -4.11 -17.33
C VAL A 308 9.85 -5.48 -16.85
N GLU A 309 10.63 -6.50 -17.15
CA GLU A 309 10.42 -7.88 -16.69
C GLU A 309 11.28 -8.19 -15.47
N MET A 310 10.66 -8.72 -14.39
CA MET A 310 11.32 -9.10 -13.16
C MET A 310 11.01 -10.57 -12.80
N GLY A 311 12.03 -11.31 -12.35
CA GLY A 311 11.88 -12.61 -11.71
C GLY A 311 11.32 -13.77 -12.54
N SER A 312 11.35 -13.73 -13.87
CA SER A 312 10.71 -14.73 -14.74
C SER A 312 11.37 -16.11 -14.70
N TYR A 313 10.60 -17.11 -15.14
CA TYR A 313 11.00 -18.51 -15.30
C TYR A 313 10.93 -18.87 -16.78
N THR A 314 11.99 -18.58 -17.53
CA THR A 314 12.12 -18.99 -18.92
C THR A 314 12.80 -20.36 -19.01
N ASP A 315 12.70 -21.01 -20.19
CA ASP A 315 13.37 -22.29 -20.44
C ASP A 315 14.87 -22.22 -20.13
N GLY A 316 15.32 -23.11 -19.27
CA GLY A 316 16.72 -23.17 -18.82
C GLY A 316 17.14 -22.06 -17.84
N LEU A 317 16.26 -21.16 -17.46
CA LEU A 317 16.51 -20.15 -16.45
C LEU A 317 16.14 -20.68 -15.07
N SER A 318 17.11 -20.73 -14.16
CA SER A 318 16.89 -20.88 -12.73
C SER A 318 16.81 -19.50 -12.09
N VAL A 319 15.89 -19.31 -11.15
CA VAL A 319 15.79 -18.06 -10.36
C VAL A 319 17.06 -17.75 -9.56
N ASP A 320 17.89 -18.75 -9.34
CA ASP A 320 19.17 -18.65 -8.62
C ASP A 320 20.38 -18.54 -9.57
N ASN A 321 20.16 -18.56 -10.89
CA ASN A 321 21.22 -18.52 -11.86
C ASN A 321 21.58 -17.08 -12.27
N SER A 322 22.74 -16.61 -11.90
CA SER A 322 23.21 -15.25 -12.19
C SER A 322 23.36 -14.94 -13.68
N ASN A 323 23.57 -15.95 -14.52
CA ASN A 323 23.76 -15.79 -15.96
C ASN A 323 22.44 -15.95 -16.75
N GLY A 324 21.34 -16.23 -16.06
CA GLY A 324 20.06 -16.55 -16.68
C GLY A 324 19.24 -15.33 -17.13
N TYR A 325 19.55 -14.12 -16.67
CA TYR A 325 18.73 -12.91 -16.93
C TYR A 325 18.59 -12.61 -18.42
N ASP A 326 19.61 -12.83 -19.25
CA ASP A 326 19.53 -12.66 -20.70
C ASP A 326 18.56 -13.64 -21.38
N SER A 327 18.13 -14.71 -20.70
CA SER A 327 17.12 -15.67 -21.15
C SER A 327 15.68 -15.26 -20.82
N TYR A 328 15.48 -14.16 -20.12
CA TYR A 328 14.15 -13.60 -19.85
C TYR A 328 13.39 -13.30 -21.16
N TYR A 329 12.06 -13.23 -21.08
CA TYR A 329 11.20 -13.00 -22.25
C TYR A 329 11.54 -11.69 -22.97
N LEU A 330 11.82 -10.60 -22.21
CA LEU A 330 12.29 -9.33 -22.78
C LEU A 330 13.82 -9.26 -22.96
N GLY A 331 14.52 -10.39 -22.85
CA GLY A 331 15.98 -10.52 -23.06
C GLY A 331 16.36 -10.85 -24.52
N ASN A 332 17.18 -11.90 -24.70
CA ASN A 332 17.71 -12.32 -26.00
C ASN A 332 16.63 -12.66 -27.03
N ALA A 333 15.51 -13.26 -26.62
CA ALA A 333 14.39 -13.58 -27.51
C ALA A 333 13.80 -12.29 -28.11
N TYR A 334 13.56 -11.27 -27.28
CA TYR A 334 13.06 -9.98 -27.70
C TYR A 334 14.03 -9.26 -28.65
N LEU A 335 15.33 -9.23 -28.32
CA LEU A 335 16.37 -8.66 -29.19
C LEU A 335 16.35 -9.29 -30.57
N LYS A 336 16.25 -10.63 -30.64
CA LYS A 336 16.20 -11.39 -31.88
C LYS A 336 14.96 -11.03 -32.72
N MET A 337 13.80 -10.91 -32.10
CA MET A 337 12.56 -10.56 -32.81
C MET A 337 12.63 -9.16 -33.41
N ILE A 338 13.26 -8.18 -32.73
CA ILE A 338 13.48 -6.85 -33.31
C ILE A 338 14.46 -6.92 -34.47
N GLN A 339 15.57 -7.63 -34.34
CA GLN A 339 16.58 -7.78 -35.41
C GLN A 339 16.01 -8.46 -36.67
N ASN A 340 15.05 -9.37 -36.49
CA ASN A 340 14.36 -10.05 -37.61
C ASN A 340 13.22 -9.21 -38.19
N GLY A 341 12.89 -8.04 -37.63
CA GLY A 341 11.79 -7.21 -38.08
C GLY A 341 10.40 -7.69 -37.65
N GLU A 342 10.30 -8.66 -36.75
CA GLU A 342 9.02 -9.16 -36.23
C GLU A 342 8.39 -8.16 -35.23
N ILE A 343 9.22 -7.37 -34.54
CA ILE A 343 8.81 -6.29 -33.64
C ILE A 343 9.49 -4.99 -34.11
N PRO A 344 8.72 -3.90 -34.30
CA PRO A 344 9.28 -2.61 -34.70
C PRO A 344 10.21 -2.02 -33.63
N GLU A 345 11.32 -1.38 -34.03
CA GLU A 345 12.25 -0.71 -33.11
C GLU A 345 11.57 0.42 -32.31
N SER A 346 10.48 1.00 -32.81
CA SER A 346 9.68 1.99 -32.08
C SER A 346 9.16 1.46 -30.73
N VAL A 347 8.88 0.17 -30.62
CA VAL A 347 8.42 -0.48 -29.39
C VAL A 347 9.50 -0.46 -28.31
N VAL A 348 10.73 -0.82 -28.65
CA VAL A 348 11.84 -0.76 -27.70
C VAL A 348 12.24 0.69 -27.37
N ASN A 349 12.08 1.60 -28.31
CA ASN A 349 12.33 3.03 -28.08
C ASN A 349 11.35 3.60 -27.05
N ASP A 350 10.04 3.27 -27.12
CA ASP A 350 9.06 3.69 -26.12
C ASP A 350 9.40 3.14 -24.73
N LYS A 351 9.69 1.84 -24.62
CA LYS A 351 10.07 1.22 -23.33
C LYS A 351 11.33 1.87 -22.75
N ALA A 352 12.39 2.02 -23.55
CA ALA A 352 13.62 2.65 -23.13
C ALA A 352 13.40 4.12 -22.72
N ALA A 353 12.56 4.87 -23.42
CA ALA A 353 12.21 6.23 -23.05
C ALA A 353 11.51 6.32 -21.69
N ARG A 354 10.56 5.41 -21.40
CA ARG A 354 9.88 5.34 -20.10
C ARG A 354 10.86 5.02 -18.95
N ILE A 355 11.75 4.07 -19.17
CA ILE A 355 12.77 3.68 -18.17
C ILE A 355 13.78 4.82 -17.96
N LEU A 356 14.24 5.49 -19.00
CA LEU A 356 15.12 6.66 -18.89
C LEU A 356 14.44 7.81 -18.13
N ARG A 357 13.14 8.06 -18.40
CA ARG A 357 12.35 9.06 -17.65
C ARG A 357 12.32 8.73 -16.16
N LEU A 358 12.11 7.45 -15.80
CA LEU A 358 12.18 6.99 -14.42
C LEU A 358 13.57 7.23 -13.81
N ILE A 359 14.65 6.87 -14.51
CA ILE A 359 16.04 7.11 -14.06
C ILE A 359 16.30 8.61 -13.83
N PHE A 360 15.81 9.48 -14.72
CA PHE A 360 15.99 10.92 -14.56
C PHE A 360 15.14 11.53 -13.42
N ARG A 361 14.02 10.89 -13.07
CA ARG A 361 13.19 11.27 -11.92
C ARG A 361 13.78 10.78 -10.59
N THR A 362 14.54 9.70 -10.59
CA THR A 362 15.06 9.00 -9.40
C THR A 362 16.58 9.11 -9.25
N SER A 363 17.34 8.11 -9.69
CA SER A 363 18.80 7.98 -9.47
C SER A 363 19.61 9.12 -10.07
N MET A 364 19.19 9.70 -11.20
CA MET A 364 19.82 10.87 -11.81
C MET A 364 19.17 12.22 -11.44
N ASN A 365 18.28 12.26 -10.48
CA ASN A 365 17.74 13.51 -9.93
C ASN A 365 18.67 14.03 -8.83
N ARG A 366 19.45 15.08 -9.12
CA ARG A 366 20.37 15.71 -8.15
C ARG A 366 19.67 16.67 -7.18
N ASN A 367 18.42 17.02 -7.43
CA ASN A 367 17.64 17.95 -6.62
C ASN A 367 16.81 17.25 -5.53
N LYS A 368 16.93 15.91 -5.37
CA LYS A 368 16.25 15.18 -4.31
C LYS A 368 16.83 15.51 -2.94
N PRO A 369 16.01 15.43 -1.86
CA PRO A 369 16.47 15.68 -0.50
C PRO A 369 17.49 14.63 -0.04
N PHE A 370 17.97 14.74 1.19
CA PHE A 370 18.72 13.66 1.84
C PHE A 370 17.73 12.70 2.52
N GLY A 371 17.95 11.40 2.37
CA GLY A 371 17.20 10.39 3.09
C GLY A 371 17.59 10.33 4.57
N SER A 372 16.71 9.76 5.37
CA SER A 372 16.94 9.50 6.79
C SER A 372 16.40 8.11 7.16
N LEU A 373 16.93 7.50 8.23
CA LEU A 373 16.60 6.12 8.59
C LEU A 373 16.30 6.01 10.08
N CYS A 374 15.18 5.38 10.43
CA CYS A 374 14.78 5.08 11.81
C CYS A 374 14.85 6.31 12.73
N THR A 375 14.35 7.45 12.27
CA THR A 375 14.35 8.69 13.05
C THR A 375 13.24 8.70 14.10
N THR A 376 13.34 9.61 15.06
CA THR A 376 12.26 9.85 16.03
C THR A 376 10.95 10.21 15.34
N GLU A 377 11.02 10.97 14.24
CA GLU A 377 9.88 11.39 13.44
C GLU A 377 9.22 10.20 12.72
N HIS A 378 10.01 9.22 12.23
CA HIS A 378 9.49 8.00 11.61
C HIS A 378 8.73 7.16 12.64
N TYR A 379 9.29 6.95 13.83
CA TYR A 379 8.59 6.26 14.91
C TYR A 379 7.35 7.00 15.39
N ALA A 380 7.40 8.34 15.44
CA ALA A 380 6.24 9.16 15.80
C ALA A 380 5.14 9.06 14.73
N ALA A 381 5.50 9.03 13.44
CA ALA A 381 4.53 8.80 12.36
C ALA A 381 3.89 7.40 12.46
N ALA A 382 4.69 6.35 12.67
CA ALA A 382 4.18 4.99 12.85
C ALA A 382 3.22 4.89 14.05
N GLU A 383 3.56 5.54 15.18
CA GLU A 383 2.71 5.61 16.37
C GLU A 383 1.40 6.39 16.10
N ALA A 384 1.47 7.55 15.44
CA ALA A 384 0.31 8.36 15.14
C ALA A 384 -0.69 7.62 14.23
N ILE A 385 -0.18 6.95 13.19
CA ILE A 385 -1.00 6.13 12.29
C ILE A 385 -1.63 4.96 13.06
N GLY A 386 -0.85 4.27 13.90
CA GLY A 386 -1.36 3.19 14.76
C GLY A 386 -2.43 3.66 15.73
N ASN A 387 -2.22 4.79 16.39
CA ASN A 387 -3.19 5.40 17.31
C ASN A 387 -4.52 5.76 16.62
N GLU A 388 -4.47 6.25 15.36
CA GLU A 388 -5.66 6.62 14.61
C GLU A 388 -6.33 5.45 13.88
N GLY A 389 -5.57 4.38 13.56
CA GLY A 389 -6.07 3.22 12.82
C GLY A 389 -6.74 2.16 13.68
N ILE A 390 -6.42 2.09 14.98
CA ILE A 390 -7.07 1.13 15.89
C ILE A 390 -8.57 1.39 15.96
N VAL A 391 -9.37 0.31 15.81
CA VAL A 391 -10.83 0.39 15.83
C VAL A 391 -11.39 -0.26 17.08
N LEU A 392 -12.13 0.51 17.88
CA LEU A 392 -12.93 -0.04 18.97
C LEU A 392 -14.21 -0.65 18.40
N LEU A 393 -14.26 -1.97 18.34
CA LEU A 393 -15.38 -2.69 17.71
C LEU A 393 -16.58 -2.83 18.66
N LYS A 394 -16.32 -3.14 19.93
CA LYS A 394 -17.34 -3.34 20.96
C LYS A 394 -16.79 -2.87 22.31
N ASN A 395 -17.64 -2.22 23.12
CA ASN A 395 -17.33 -1.82 24.49
C ASN A 395 -18.62 -1.76 25.32
N ALA A 396 -19.20 -2.93 25.56
CA ALA A 396 -20.47 -3.07 26.28
C ALA A 396 -20.26 -3.24 27.79
N PRO A 397 -21.15 -2.69 28.63
CA PRO A 397 -21.16 -2.98 30.06
C PRO A 397 -21.35 -4.47 30.33
N ILE A 398 -20.61 -5.01 31.29
CA ILE A 398 -20.75 -6.42 31.73
C ILE A 398 -22.05 -6.70 32.53
N ALA A 399 -22.70 -5.66 33.03
CA ALA A 399 -23.98 -5.72 33.73
C ALA A 399 -24.73 -4.38 33.57
N LYS A 400 -26.05 -4.38 33.76
CA LYS A 400 -27.00 -3.26 33.48
C LYS A 400 -26.64 -1.92 34.13
N LYS A 401 -25.72 -1.76 34.96
CA LYS A 401 -25.28 -0.48 35.57
C LYS A 401 -23.76 -0.42 35.74
N ALA A 402 -23.04 -1.40 35.21
CA ALA A 402 -21.59 -1.39 35.26
C ALA A 402 -21.05 -0.42 34.18
N PRO A 403 -19.93 0.24 34.41
CA PRO A 403 -19.25 0.94 33.33
C PRO A 403 -18.74 -0.07 32.28
N ALA A 404 -18.47 0.39 31.07
CA ALA A 404 -17.73 -0.37 30.06
C ALA A 404 -16.31 -0.66 30.59
N LEU A 405 -15.67 -1.73 30.04
CA LEU A 405 -14.32 -2.12 30.48
C LEU A 405 -13.22 -1.16 29.99
N LEU A 406 -13.43 -0.57 28.82
CA LEU A 406 -12.46 0.36 28.21
C LEU A 406 -12.96 1.82 28.37
N PRO A 407 -12.05 2.77 28.62
CA PRO A 407 -10.62 2.57 28.90
C PRO A 407 -10.35 1.80 30.20
N LEU A 408 -9.22 1.07 30.24
CA LEU A 408 -8.81 0.31 31.42
C LEU A 408 -8.65 1.24 32.64
N LYS A 409 -9.12 0.81 33.78
CA LYS A 409 -8.99 1.58 35.03
C LYS A 409 -7.52 1.69 35.46
N ALA A 410 -7.13 2.87 35.86
CA ALA A 410 -5.76 3.14 36.32
C ALA A 410 -5.40 2.40 37.64
N ASP A 411 -6.38 2.00 38.41
CA ASP A 411 -6.24 1.35 39.75
C ASP A 411 -6.24 -0.18 39.72
N TYR A 412 -6.41 -0.82 38.55
CA TYR A 412 -6.25 -2.27 38.43
C TYR A 412 -4.88 -2.73 38.96
N GLN A 413 -4.86 -3.76 39.81
CA GLN A 413 -3.64 -4.29 40.46
C GLN A 413 -3.13 -5.56 39.79
N ASN A 414 -4.01 -6.33 39.12
CA ASN A 414 -3.67 -7.60 38.52
C ASN A 414 -4.25 -7.66 37.09
N ILE A 415 -3.45 -7.21 36.11
CA ILE A 415 -3.81 -7.22 34.70
C ILE A 415 -3.15 -8.44 34.05
N LEU A 416 -3.95 -9.41 33.60
CA LEU A 416 -3.44 -10.58 32.89
C LEU A 416 -3.48 -10.34 31.38
N VAL A 417 -2.33 -10.35 30.72
CA VAL A 417 -2.21 -10.40 29.25
C VAL A 417 -2.05 -11.84 28.82
N VAL A 418 -2.91 -12.29 27.93
CA VAL A 418 -2.90 -13.64 27.38
C VAL A 418 -2.68 -13.56 25.89
N GLY A 419 -1.96 -14.53 25.31
CA GLY A 419 -1.85 -14.69 23.88
C GLY A 419 -0.42 -14.74 23.36
N ASP A 420 -0.16 -15.67 22.44
CA ASP A 420 1.11 -15.79 21.73
C ASP A 420 1.41 -14.48 20.92
N ASN A 421 0.38 -13.86 20.34
CA ASN A 421 0.50 -12.60 19.62
C ASN A 421 0.89 -11.40 20.50
N ALA A 422 0.76 -11.50 21.83
CA ALA A 422 1.15 -10.43 22.76
C ALA A 422 2.66 -10.15 22.79
N VAL A 423 3.48 -11.14 22.42
CA VAL A 423 4.95 -11.08 22.47
C VAL A 423 5.62 -11.26 21.12
N ARG A 424 4.86 -11.68 20.09
CA ARG A 424 5.41 -11.88 18.75
C ARG A 424 5.78 -10.57 18.06
N ARG A 425 6.78 -10.66 17.19
CA ARG A 425 7.12 -9.57 16.28
C ARG A 425 6.16 -9.59 15.07
N LEU A 426 4.93 -9.12 15.30
CA LEU A 426 3.89 -8.99 14.29
C LEU A 426 3.76 -7.53 13.86
N ASN A 427 4.75 -7.06 13.14
CA ASN A 427 4.78 -5.71 12.60
C ASN A 427 4.00 -5.61 11.28
N GLU A 428 3.90 -6.73 10.51
CA GLU A 428 3.13 -6.90 9.27
C GLU A 428 2.72 -8.38 9.12
N GLY A 429 2.02 -8.72 8.02
CA GLY A 429 1.80 -10.10 7.59
C GLY A 429 3.06 -10.73 6.98
N GLY A 430 2.93 -11.98 6.49
CA GLY A 430 4.05 -12.75 5.91
C GLY A 430 4.18 -12.60 4.40
N GLY A 431 5.34 -12.95 3.86
CA GLY A 431 5.62 -12.99 2.43
C GLY A 431 6.60 -11.93 1.95
N SER A 432 6.42 -11.43 0.73
CA SER A 432 7.31 -10.45 0.09
C SER A 432 7.38 -9.11 0.86
N SER A 433 6.33 -8.76 1.58
CA SER A 433 6.28 -7.54 2.40
C SER A 433 7.02 -7.66 3.74
N GLU A 434 7.63 -8.80 4.05
CA GLU A 434 8.28 -9.03 5.33
C GLU A 434 9.50 -8.13 5.55
N LEU A 435 9.63 -7.58 6.78
CA LEU A 435 10.58 -6.52 7.11
C LEU A 435 11.55 -6.94 8.22
N LYS A 436 12.78 -6.43 8.15
CA LYS A 436 13.76 -6.48 9.25
C LYS A 436 13.68 -5.21 10.06
N VAL A 437 12.93 -5.26 11.14
CA VAL A 437 12.63 -4.09 11.96
C VAL A 437 13.75 -3.83 12.96
N LYS A 438 14.18 -2.57 13.08
CA LYS A 438 15.19 -2.15 14.06
C LYS A 438 14.65 -2.23 15.48
N ASP A 439 13.59 -1.49 15.75
CA ASP A 439 12.95 -1.41 17.06
C ASP A 439 11.46 -1.74 16.93
N MET A 440 10.96 -2.53 17.87
CA MET A 440 9.55 -2.90 17.95
C MET A 440 9.08 -2.98 19.39
N VAL A 441 7.92 -2.40 19.64
CA VAL A 441 7.20 -2.50 20.92
C VAL A 441 6.08 -3.54 20.76
N SER A 442 6.18 -4.65 21.52
CA SER A 442 5.10 -5.65 21.56
C SER A 442 3.90 -5.14 22.36
N PRO A 443 2.68 -5.71 22.17
CA PRO A 443 1.51 -5.38 23.01
C PRO A 443 1.79 -5.52 24.52
N LEU A 444 2.49 -6.58 24.93
CA LEU A 444 2.88 -6.80 26.32
C LEU A 444 3.81 -5.70 26.82
N ASP A 445 4.82 -5.32 26.06
CA ASP A 445 5.78 -4.27 26.45
C ASP A 445 5.09 -2.90 26.53
N GLY A 446 4.19 -2.59 25.62
CA GLY A 446 3.38 -1.37 25.65
C GLY A 446 2.53 -1.26 26.91
N LEU A 447 1.85 -2.34 27.31
CA LEU A 447 1.07 -2.39 28.55
C LEU A 447 1.94 -2.32 29.80
N ARG A 448 3.08 -3.00 29.84
CA ARG A 448 4.06 -2.91 30.93
C ARG A 448 4.64 -1.51 31.08
N ALA A 449 4.83 -0.78 30.00
CA ALA A 449 5.29 0.61 30.07
C ALA A 449 4.29 1.55 30.77
N ILE A 450 3.00 1.22 30.76
CA ILE A 450 1.95 2.02 31.43
C ILE A 450 1.66 1.51 32.85
N TYR A 451 1.51 0.19 33.02
CA TYR A 451 0.99 -0.41 34.25
C TYR A 451 2.07 -1.10 35.11
N GLY A 452 3.31 -1.21 34.61
CA GLY A 452 4.45 -1.77 35.34
C GLY A 452 4.26 -3.23 35.75
N ASN A 453 4.67 -3.56 36.94
CA ASN A 453 4.65 -4.93 37.51
C ASN A 453 3.23 -5.48 37.75
N ARG A 454 2.19 -4.69 37.60
CA ARG A 454 0.80 -5.13 37.63
C ARG A 454 0.39 -5.99 36.45
N VAL A 455 1.20 -5.99 35.38
CA VAL A 455 0.95 -6.76 34.16
C VAL A 455 1.65 -8.12 34.26
N LYS A 456 0.84 -9.16 34.35
CA LYS A 456 1.25 -10.57 34.27
C LYS A 456 1.01 -11.08 32.82
N TYR A 457 1.66 -12.18 32.48
CA TYR A 457 1.55 -12.77 31.12
C TYR A 457 1.37 -14.29 31.20
N ALA A 458 0.47 -14.81 30.37
CA ALA A 458 0.33 -16.22 30.05
C ALA A 458 0.25 -16.39 28.52
N GLN A 459 0.88 -17.43 27.98
CA GLN A 459 0.90 -17.60 26.51
C GLN A 459 -0.46 -18.00 25.95
N GLY A 460 -1.22 -18.85 26.64
CA GLY A 460 -2.58 -19.26 26.30
C GLY A 460 -2.74 -20.16 25.08
N TYR A 461 -2.02 -19.90 24.02
CA TYR A 461 -1.93 -20.72 22.80
C TYR A 461 -0.57 -20.54 22.12
N ALA A 462 -0.20 -21.41 21.19
CA ALA A 462 1.04 -21.32 20.43
C ALA A 462 0.77 -21.45 18.92
N ALA A 463 1.30 -20.53 18.14
CA ALA A 463 1.15 -20.51 16.69
C ALA A 463 2.32 -21.15 15.92
N GLY A 464 3.34 -21.65 16.63
CA GLY A 464 4.57 -22.16 16.00
C GLY A 464 5.43 -21.06 15.34
N GLN A 465 6.51 -21.43 14.69
CA GLN A 465 7.35 -20.47 13.97
C GLN A 465 6.78 -20.18 12.57
N PRO A 466 6.75 -18.94 12.12
CA PRO A 466 6.36 -18.61 10.75
C PRO A 466 7.31 -19.25 9.75
N MET A 467 6.76 -19.87 8.71
CA MET A 467 7.53 -20.46 7.60
C MET A 467 6.77 -20.18 6.30
N TYR A 468 7.45 -19.61 5.31
CA TYR A 468 6.86 -19.40 3.99
C TYR A 468 6.50 -20.74 3.32
N ALA A 469 5.28 -20.82 2.78
CA ALA A 469 4.74 -21.99 2.10
C ALA A 469 4.70 -23.29 2.94
N ARG A 470 4.78 -23.21 4.27
CA ARG A 470 4.70 -24.36 5.17
C ARG A 470 3.89 -24.04 6.42
N VAL A 471 3.09 -25.00 6.85
CA VAL A 471 2.41 -24.96 8.15
C VAL A 471 3.33 -25.63 9.19
N ASN A 472 3.50 -24.96 10.33
CA ASN A 472 4.24 -25.48 11.46
C ASN A 472 3.24 -25.75 12.60
N GLU A 473 2.85 -27.01 12.74
CA GLU A 473 1.87 -27.44 13.73
C GLU A 473 2.49 -27.54 15.13
N VAL A 474 1.74 -27.13 16.13
CA VAL A 474 2.04 -27.32 17.55
C VAL A 474 1.10 -28.39 18.08
N SER A 475 1.65 -29.37 18.84
CA SER A 475 0.85 -30.50 19.35
C SER A 475 -0.31 -30.02 20.24
N GLN A 476 -1.42 -30.76 20.21
CA GLN A 476 -2.60 -30.47 21.02
C GLN A 476 -2.28 -30.48 22.53
N GLU A 477 -1.42 -31.37 22.97
CA GLU A 477 -0.97 -31.43 24.38
C GLU A 477 -0.32 -30.10 24.85
N VAL A 478 0.50 -29.48 23.98
CA VAL A 478 1.09 -28.16 24.27
C VAL A 478 0.01 -27.09 24.29
N GLN A 479 -0.92 -27.11 23.35
CA GLN A 479 -2.05 -26.16 23.33
C GLN A 479 -2.88 -26.25 24.61
N ASP A 480 -3.28 -27.45 25.01
CA ASP A 480 -4.09 -27.70 26.19
C ASP A 480 -3.41 -27.23 27.48
N LYS A 481 -2.10 -27.49 27.60
CA LYS A 481 -1.30 -27.03 28.75
C LYS A 481 -1.27 -25.49 28.84
N LEU A 482 -0.98 -24.81 27.73
CA LEU A 482 -0.90 -23.35 27.69
C LEU A 482 -2.26 -22.71 27.99
N ARG A 483 -3.34 -23.28 27.48
CA ARG A 483 -4.70 -22.85 27.74
C ARG A 483 -5.06 -23.00 29.22
N ALA A 484 -4.82 -24.18 29.82
CA ALA A 484 -5.09 -24.43 31.22
C ALA A 484 -4.33 -23.47 32.16
N GLU A 485 -3.06 -23.17 31.85
CA GLU A 485 -2.26 -22.19 32.60
C GLU A 485 -2.89 -20.79 32.57
N ALA A 486 -3.28 -20.33 31.38
CA ALA A 486 -3.89 -19.02 31.19
C ALA A 486 -5.24 -18.91 31.91
N VAL A 487 -6.09 -19.94 31.85
CA VAL A 487 -7.39 -19.99 32.53
C VAL A 487 -7.21 -19.97 34.07
N GLU A 488 -6.22 -20.68 34.61
CA GLU A 488 -5.94 -20.65 36.04
C GLU A 488 -5.51 -19.24 36.52
N MET A 489 -4.60 -18.60 35.77
CA MET A 489 -4.16 -17.24 36.10
C MET A 489 -5.29 -16.20 35.95
N ALA A 490 -6.25 -16.43 35.09
CA ALA A 490 -7.37 -15.52 34.82
C ALA A 490 -8.33 -15.41 36.00
N LYS A 491 -8.39 -16.40 36.90
CA LYS A 491 -9.26 -16.38 38.10
C LYS A 491 -8.92 -15.26 39.07
N GLU A 492 -7.64 -14.89 39.13
CA GLU A 492 -7.12 -13.89 40.08
C GLU A 492 -6.92 -12.49 39.42
N ALA A 493 -7.25 -12.35 38.16
CA ALA A 493 -7.05 -11.11 37.41
C ALA A 493 -8.24 -10.14 37.60
N ASP A 494 -7.94 -8.85 37.78
CA ASP A 494 -8.96 -7.78 37.76
C ASP A 494 -9.55 -7.64 36.32
N VAL A 495 -8.70 -7.85 35.31
CA VAL A 495 -9.04 -7.83 33.91
C VAL A 495 -8.11 -8.75 33.11
N VAL A 496 -8.66 -9.45 32.13
CA VAL A 496 -7.91 -10.27 31.17
C VAL A 496 -7.88 -9.54 29.82
N ILE A 497 -6.70 -9.39 29.24
CA ILE A 497 -6.48 -8.83 27.90
C ILE A 497 -5.97 -9.96 27.02
N LEU A 498 -6.83 -10.55 26.19
CA LEU A 498 -6.42 -11.56 25.23
C LEU A 498 -5.97 -10.86 23.94
N VAL A 499 -4.70 -11.01 23.59
CA VAL A 499 -4.12 -10.57 22.33
C VAL A 499 -4.10 -11.76 21.38
N GLY A 500 -5.15 -11.87 20.59
CA GLY A 500 -5.40 -12.97 19.66
C GLY A 500 -5.46 -12.50 18.23
N GLY A 501 -6.07 -13.32 17.37
CA GLY A 501 -6.28 -13.02 15.94
C GLY A 501 -5.47 -13.93 15.04
N LEU A 502 -5.13 -13.40 13.88
CA LEU A 502 -4.29 -14.04 12.87
C LEU A 502 -2.81 -13.69 13.11
N ASN A 503 -1.95 -14.19 12.25
CA ASN A 503 -0.53 -13.81 12.24
C ASN A 503 0.09 -14.05 10.86
N LYS A 504 1.40 -13.94 10.73
CA LYS A 504 2.12 -14.10 9.47
C LYS A 504 2.49 -15.55 9.10
N ASN A 505 1.87 -16.53 9.74
CA ASN A 505 2.07 -17.93 9.35
C ASN A 505 1.40 -18.21 8.00
N HIS A 506 1.93 -19.18 7.26
CA HIS A 506 1.31 -19.64 6.02
C HIS A 506 -0.15 -20.06 6.23
N LEU A 507 -1.02 -19.74 5.29
CA LEU A 507 -2.48 -19.89 5.35
C LEU A 507 -3.16 -19.04 6.46
N GLN A 508 -2.48 -17.96 6.87
CA GLN A 508 -3.03 -16.89 7.70
C GLN A 508 -2.96 -15.56 6.92
N ASP A 509 -2.52 -14.46 7.53
CA ASP A 509 -2.21 -13.22 6.80
C ASP A 509 -0.79 -13.33 6.20
N CYS A 510 -0.67 -14.09 5.11
CA CYS A 510 0.60 -14.41 4.47
C CYS A 510 0.42 -14.58 2.96
N GLU A 511 1.35 -14.04 2.18
CA GLU A 511 1.44 -14.28 0.75
C GLU A 511 1.68 -15.77 0.42
N GLY A 512 1.17 -16.22 -0.72
CA GLY A 512 1.37 -17.57 -1.25
C GLY A 512 0.32 -18.59 -0.82
N GLY A 513 -0.73 -18.17 -0.09
CA GLY A 513 -1.85 -19.02 0.26
C GLY A 513 -2.99 -18.26 0.92
N ASP A 514 -4.22 -18.55 0.51
CA ASP A 514 -5.42 -18.07 1.19
C ASP A 514 -5.68 -18.85 2.47
N ARG A 515 -6.35 -18.22 3.43
CA ARG A 515 -6.86 -18.87 4.63
C ARG A 515 -7.83 -20.00 4.25
N GLN A 516 -7.76 -21.10 5.01
CA GLN A 516 -8.64 -22.25 4.79
C GLN A 516 -9.96 -22.14 5.56
N GLU A 517 -9.96 -21.39 6.65
CA GLU A 517 -11.10 -21.21 7.55
C GLU A 517 -11.29 -19.73 7.90
N TYR A 518 -12.54 -19.35 8.16
CA TYR A 518 -12.89 -17.98 8.55
C TYR A 518 -12.73 -17.75 10.05
N GLY A 519 -12.74 -18.81 10.90
CA GLY A 519 -12.55 -18.76 12.34
C GLY A 519 -11.14 -18.36 12.79
N LEU A 520 -10.97 -18.24 14.11
CA LEU A 520 -9.66 -18.01 14.71
C LEU A 520 -8.85 -19.31 14.78
N PRO A 521 -7.55 -19.27 14.42
CA PRO A 521 -6.69 -20.46 14.47
C PRO A 521 -6.23 -20.78 15.88
N PHE A 522 -5.60 -21.96 16.07
CA PHE A 522 -4.86 -22.38 17.28
C PHE A 522 -5.72 -22.54 18.54
N GLY A 523 -7.00 -22.89 18.42
CA GLY A 523 -7.89 -23.09 19.56
C GLY A 523 -8.22 -21.82 20.34
N GLN A 524 -8.15 -20.66 19.68
CA GLN A 524 -8.44 -19.37 20.35
C GLN A 524 -9.90 -19.20 20.71
N ASP A 525 -10.86 -19.79 19.93
CA ASP A 525 -12.27 -19.71 20.24
C ASP A 525 -12.59 -20.44 21.56
N GLU A 526 -12.02 -21.63 21.77
CA GLU A 526 -12.12 -22.38 23.01
C GLU A 526 -11.47 -21.64 24.18
N LEU A 527 -10.30 -21.03 23.96
CA LEU A 527 -9.63 -20.22 24.98
C LEU A 527 -10.48 -19.03 25.43
N ILE A 528 -11.14 -18.34 24.50
CA ILE A 528 -12.07 -17.24 24.78
C ILE A 528 -13.22 -17.71 25.69
N GLU A 529 -13.85 -18.84 25.34
CA GLU A 529 -14.96 -19.38 26.12
C GLU A 529 -14.52 -19.82 27.51
N GLU A 530 -13.38 -20.47 27.66
CA GLU A 530 -12.84 -20.89 28.96
C GLU A 530 -12.40 -19.70 29.82
N LEU A 531 -11.79 -18.67 29.27
CA LEU A 531 -11.48 -17.43 29.98
C LEU A 531 -12.73 -16.72 30.47
N LEU A 532 -13.78 -16.63 29.63
CA LEU A 532 -15.06 -16.03 30.00
C LEU A 532 -15.80 -16.84 31.08
N ALA A 533 -15.57 -18.14 31.17
CA ALA A 533 -16.17 -18.97 32.23
C ALA A 533 -15.64 -18.59 33.64
N VAL A 534 -14.38 -18.16 33.74
CA VAL A 534 -13.73 -17.82 35.02
C VAL A 534 -13.62 -16.32 35.25
N ASN A 535 -13.56 -15.48 34.21
CA ASN A 535 -13.44 -14.03 34.35
C ASN A 535 -14.24 -13.29 33.28
N LYS A 536 -15.27 -12.53 33.69
CA LYS A 536 -16.12 -11.75 32.74
C LYS A 536 -15.49 -10.46 32.24
N ASN A 537 -14.40 -10.00 32.88
CA ASN A 537 -13.68 -8.78 32.49
C ASN A 537 -12.66 -9.09 31.40
N LEU A 538 -13.13 -9.56 30.24
CA LEU A 538 -12.29 -9.93 29.10
C LEU A 538 -12.29 -8.81 28.05
N VAL A 539 -11.11 -8.33 27.70
CA VAL A 539 -10.84 -7.45 26.55
C VAL A 539 -10.13 -8.29 25.49
N LEU A 540 -10.69 -8.36 24.29
CA LEU A 540 -10.06 -9.02 23.15
C LEU A 540 -9.42 -7.98 22.25
N VAL A 541 -8.12 -8.12 21.97
CA VAL A 541 -7.36 -7.35 20.98
C VAL A 541 -7.05 -8.27 19.80
N LEU A 542 -7.67 -8.02 18.68
CA LEU A 542 -7.48 -8.79 17.44
C LEU A 542 -6.34 -8.20 16.60
N LEU A 543 -5.27 -8.95 16.41
CA LEU A 543 -4.22 -8.64 15.46
C LEU A 543 -4.52 -9.42 14.17
N SER A 544 -4.99 -8.73 13.15
CA SER A 544 -5.31 -9.34 11.85
C SER A 544 -5.40 -8.29 10.75
N GLY A 545 -5.07 -8.67 9.52
CA GLY A 545 -5.36 -7.90 8.31
C GLY A 545 -6.69 -8.26 7.67
N ASN A 546 -7.43 -9.21 8.27
CA ASN A 546 -8.65 -9.78 7.75
C ASN A 546 -9.76 -9.78 8.80
N ALA A 547 -11.01 -9.90 8.33
CA ALA A 547 -12.15 -10.25 9.16
C ALA A 547 -12.04 -11.71 9.64
N VAL A 548 -12.64 -11.99 10.80
CA VAL A 548 -12.72 -13.33 11.40
C VAL A 548 -14.14 -13.61 11.89
N GLU A 549 -14.53 -14.87 11.93
CA GLU A 549 -15.77 -15.31 12.58
C GLU A 549 -15.67 -15.12 14.09
N MET A 550 -16.78 -14.72 14.70
CA MET A 550 -16.83 -14.39 16.14
C MET A 550 -18.02 -15.07 16.83
N PRO A 551 -17.98 -16.39 17.04
CA PRO A 551 -19.10 -17.11 17.64
C PRO A 551 -19.39 -16.65 19.09
N TRP A 552 -18.41 -16.08 19.75
CA TRP A 552 -18.43 -15.55 21.11
C TRP A 552 -18.81 -14.06 21.19
N ILE A 553 -19.20 -13.41 20.06
CA ILE A 553 -19.42 -11.95 19.96
C ILE A 553 -20.37 -11.39 21.04
N GLU A 554 -21.42 -12.11 21.39
CA GLU A 554 -22.38 -11.66 22.40
C GLU A 554 -21.78 -11.68 23.82
N LYS A 555 -20.86 -12.60 24.10
CA LYS A 555 -20.30 -12.84 25.43
C LYS A 555 -19.11 -11.93 25.77
N VAL A 556 -18.27 -11.59 24.78
CA VAL A 556 -17.08 -10.75 24.98
C VAL A 556 -17.50 -9.29 25.12
N PRO A 557 -17.24 -8.62 26.26
CA PRO A 557 -17.72 -7.26 26.50
C PRO A 557 -16.96 -6.18 25.73
N ALA A 558 -15.64 -6.36 25.49
CA ALA A 558 -14.82 -5.37 24.81
C ALA A 558 -13.94 -6.01 23.75
N ILE A 559 -13.97 -5.46 22.53
CA ILE A 559 -13.21 -5.97 21.37
C ILE A 559 -12.56 -4.78 20.65
N VAL A 560 -11.27 -4.92 20.37
CA VAL A 560 -10.45 -3.93 19.67
C VAL A 560 -9.80 -4.60 18.47
N GLN A 561 -9.95 -4.02 17.28
CA GLN A 561 -9.19 -4.40 16.11
C GLN A 561 -7.84 -3.68 16.15
N GLY A 562 -6.81 -4.43 16.41
CA GLY A 562 -5.45 -3.92 16.63
C GLY A 562 -4.53 -4.03 15.41
N TRP A 563 -4.96 -4.64 14.30
CA TRP A 563 -4.22 -4.78 13.04
C TRP A 563 -2.79 -5.31 13.21
N TYR A 564 -1.94 -5.06 12.20
CA TYR A 564 -0.47 -5.10 12.28
C TYR A 564 0.01 -3.65 12.24
N LEU A 565 0.57 -3.15 13.33
CA LEU A 565 0.81 -1.72 13.54
C LEU A 565 2.29 -1.31 13.48
N GLY A 566 3.12 -2.14 12.84
CA GLY A 566 4.53 -1.81 12.67
C GLY A 566 5.33 -1.71 13.96
N SER A 567 6.38 -0.88 13.95
CA SER A 567 7.34 -0.71 15.05
C SER A 567 6.71 -0.28 16.38
N MET A 568 5.69 0.58 16.33
CA MET A 568 5.09 1.18 17.53
C MET A 568 3.75 0.54 17.93
N GLY A 569 3.40 -0.61 17.37
CA GLY A 569 2.10 -1.24 17.52
C GLY A 569 1.68 -1.47 18.97
N GLY A 570 2.55 -2.04 19.78
CA GLY A 570 2.24 -2.27 21.20
C GLY A 570 2.03 -0.99 22.00
N LYS A 571 2.76 0.08 21.66
CA LYS A 571 2.56 1.40 22.29
C LYS A 571 1.20 1.98 21.90
N SER A 572 0.80 1.92 20.61
CA SER A 572 -0.50 2.38 20.15
C SER A 572 -1.65 1.61 20.78
N ILE A 573 -1.56 0.28 20.87
CA ILE A 573 -2.54 -0.56 21.56
C ILE A 573 -2.66 -0.15 23.04
N ALA A 574 -1.55 -0.02 23.76
CA ALA A 574 -1.54 0.37 25.15
C ALA A 574 -2.11 1.79 25.35
N ASN A 575 -1.82 2.74 24.47
CA ASN A 575 -2.38 4.10 24.51
C ASN A 575 -3.92 4.08 24.38
N VAL A 576 -4.45 3.30 23.46
CA VAL A 576 -5.91 3.17 23.28
C VAL A 576 -6.53 2.45 24.47
N LEU A 577 -6.01 1.29 24.88
CA LEU A 577 -6.58 0.54 25.99
C LEU A 577 -6.58 1.33 27.31
N SER A 578 -5.56 2.16 27.57
CA SER A 578 -5.46 2.98 28.78
C SER A 578 -6.25 4.29 28.71
N GLY A 579 -6.83 4.64 27.57
CA GLY A 579 -7.54 5.91 27.38
C GLY A 579 -6.62 7.13 27.19
N LYS A 580 -5.30 6.95 27.06
CA LYS A 580 -4.39 8.03 26.65
C LYS A 580 -4.73 8.55 25.24
N VAL A 581 -5.23 7.67 24.40
CA VAL A 581 -5.77 7.98 23.07
C VAL A 581 -7.21 7.50 23.00
N ASN A 582 -8.13 8.37 22.63
CA ASN A 582 -9.49 8.01 22.34
C ASN A 582 -9.53 7.38 20.92
N PRO A 583 -9.99 6.12 20.76
CA PRO A 583 -10.03 5.44 19.47
C PRO A 583 -10.90 6.22 18.46
N SER A 584 -10.45 6.27 17.23
CA SER A 584 -11.12 6.99 16.15
C SER A 584 -11.03 6.29 14.79
N GLY A 585 -10.46 5.09 14.76
CA GLY A 585 -10.42 4.26 13.56
C GLY A 585 -11.80 3.77 13.16
N LYS A 586 -12.00 3.55 11.87
CA LYS A 586 -13.23 2.99 11.28
C LYS A 586 -12.85 1.82 10.38
N LEU A 587 -13.65 0.75 10.38
CA LEU A 587 -13.37 -0.44 9.56
C LEU A 587 -13.33 -0.11 8.06
N PRO A 588 -12.28 -0.49 7.33
CA PRO A 588 -12.21 -0.34 5.89
C PRO A 588 -12.87 -1.50 5.11
N PHE A 589 -13.41 -2.48 5.81
CA PHE A 589 -14.17 -3.60 5.26
C PHE A 589 -15.17 -4.15 6.29
N SER A 590 -16.18 -4.85 5.80
CA SER A 590 -17.22 -5.49 6.60
C SER A 590 -16.75 -6.82 7.19
N PHE A 591 -17.28 -7.18 8.35
CA PHE A 591 -17.15 -8.51 8.98
C PHE A 591 -18.43 -9.29 8.76
N PRO A 592 -18.50 -10.24 7.82
CA PRO A 592 -19.67 -11.12 7.69
C PRO A 592 -19.89 -11.95 8.96
N VAL A 593 -21.14 -12.32 9.26
CA VAL A 593 -21.44 -13.20 10.41
C VAL A 593 -20.84 -14.58 10.19
N LYS A 594 -20.93 -15.09 8.96
CA LYS A 594 -20.34 -16.36 8.53
C LYS A 594 -19.76 -16.22 7.11
N LEU A 595 -18.85 -17.08 6.74
CA LEU A 595 -18.19 -17.03 5.44
C LEU A 595 -19.15 -17.04 4.25
N SER A 596 -20.19 -17.85 4.31
CA SER A 596 -21.22 -17.96 3.24
C SER A 596 -22.05 -16.68 3.03
N ASP A 597 -21.99 -15.72 3.94
CA ASP A 597 -22.67 -14.42 3.79
C ASP A 597 -21.82 -13.45 2.95
N SER A 598 -20.51 -13.73 2.81
CA SER A 598 -19.60 -12.93 1.98
C SER A 598 -19.95 -13.08 0.50
N PRO A 599 -19.96 -11.97 -0.29
CA PRO A 599 -20.38 -12.02 -1.69
C PRO A 599 -19.62 -13.06 -2.52
N ALA A 600 -18.31 -13.14 -2.41
CA ALA A 600 -17.49 -14.11 -3.14
C ALA A 600 -17.85 -15.58 -2.80
N HIS A 601 -18.40 -15.84 -1.61
CA HIS A 601 -18.75 -17.19 -1.11
C HIS A 601 -20.26 -17.48 -1.12
N SER A 602 -21.08 -16.55 -1.60
CA SER A 602 -22.54 -16.70 -1.68
C SER A 602 -23.02 -17.42 -2.93
N PHE A 603 -22.10 -17.77 -3.84
CA PHE A 603 -22.35 -18.48 -5.08
C PHE A 603 -21.69 -19.88 -5.03
N ASP A 604 -21.33 -20.40 -6.18
CA ASP A 604 -20.64 -21.68 -6.30
C ASP A 604 -19.10 -21.54 -6.32
N ALA A 605 -18.42 -22.68 -6.48
CA ALA A 605 -16.96 -22.73 -6.51
C ALA A 605 -16.34 -21.88 -7.63
N MET A 606 -17.06 -21.62 -8.73
CA MET A 606 -16.56 -20.73 -9.81
C MET A 606 -16.39 -19.29 -9.33
N SER A 607 -17.18 -18.83 -8.34
CA SER A 607 -17.00 -17.53 -7.74
C SER A 607 -15.76 -17.45 -6.85
N TYR A 608 -15.54 -18.48 -6.02
CA TYR A 608 -14.35 -18.64 -5.20
C TYR A 608 -14.12 -20.10 -4.81
N PRO A 609 -12.92 -20.64 -4.95
CA PRO A 609 -11.72 -20.01 -5.53
C PRO A 609 -11.62 -20.11 -7.07
N GLY A 610 -12.60 -20.64 -7.77
CA GLY A 610 -12.59 -21.01 -9.18
C GLY A 610 -12.39 -22.51 -9.37
N ASP A 611 -12.09 -22.95 -10.60
CA ASP A 611 -11.84 -24.36 -10.94
C ASP A 611 -10.34 -24.69 -11.17
N GLY A 612 -9.46 -23.73 -10.87
CA GLY A 612 -8.01 -23.83 -11.11
C GLY A 612 -7.59 -23.30 -12.48
N ILE A 613 -8.53 -23.00 -13.37
CA ILE A 613 -8.29 -22.42 -14.69
C ILE A 613 -9.00 -21.07 -14.80
N LYS A 614 -10.25 -21.02 -14.38
CA LYS A 614 -11.14 -19.85 -14.48
C LYS A 614 -11.78 -19.51 -13.15
N GLN A 615 -12.10 -18.25 -13.00
CA GLN A 615 -12.85 -17.70 -11.89
C GLN A 615 -13.84 -16.65 -12.42
N GLU A 616 -15.05 -16.61 -11.84
CA GLU A 616 -16.10 -15.67 -12.18
C GLU A 616 -16.43 -14.77 -11.00
N TYR A 617 -16.34 -13.47 -11.16
CA TYR A 617 -16.75 -12.50 -10.14
C TYR A 617 -18.26 -12.28 -10.22
N LYS A 618 -19.04 -13.27 -9.70
CA LYS A 618 -20.52 -13.35 -9.85
C LYS A 618 -21.27 -12.30 -9.03
N GLU A 619 -20.65 -11.77 -8.00
CA GLU A 619 -21.18 -10.67 -7.20
C GLU A 619 -21.21 -9.35 -7.96
N ASP A 620 -20.44 -9.25 -9.07
CA ASP A 620 -20.37 -8.08 -9.92
C ASP A 620 -19.95 -6.81 -9.12
N ILE A 621 -20.72 -5.72 -9.22
CA ILE A 621 -20.45 -4.47 -8.48
C ILE A 621 -20.79 -4.56 -6.98
N LEU A 622 -21.45 -5.62 -6.54
CA LEU A 622 -21.92 -5.77 -5.16
C LEU A 622 -20.82 -6.40 -4.27
N VAL A 623 -19.69 -5.71 -4.12
CA VAL A 623 -18.59 -6.13 -3.25
C VAL A 623 -18.72 -5.47 -1.87
N GLY A 624 -18.38 -6.22 -0.80
CA GLY A 624 -18.37 -5.71 0.57
C GLY A 624 -19.74 -5.20 1.02
N TYR A 625 -19.78 -4.03 1.69
CA TYR A 625 -21.04 -3.45 2.22
C TYR A 625 -22.10 -3.21 1.15
N ARG A 626 -21.69 -3.01 -0.12
CA ARG A 626 -22.64 -2.90 -1.24
C ARG A 626 -23.53 -4.11 -1.35
N TRP A 627 -22.97 -5.29 -1.11
CA TRP A 627 -23.70 -6.56 -1.06
C TRP A 627 -24.59 -6.65 0.17
N TYR A 628 -24.00 -6.49 1.37
CA TYR A 628 -24.72 -6.68 2.63
C TYR A 628 -25.90 -5.73 2.76
N ASP A 629 -25.70 -4.45 2.48
CA ASP A 629 -26.73 -3.43 2.57
C ASP A 629 -27.85 -3.64 1.53
N THR A 630 -27.49 -3.97 0.29
CA THR A 630 -28.46 -4.17 -0.80
C THR A 630 -29.28 -5.45 -0.58
N LYS A 631 -28.65 -6.53 -0.16
CA LYS A 631 -29.31 -7.82 0.10
C LYS A 631 -29.90 -7.90 1.52
N LYS A 632 -29.67 -6.90 2.36
CA LYS A 632 -30.10 -6.85 3.78
C LYS A 632 -29.57 -8.05 4.58
N ILE A 633 -28.34 -8.44 4.34
CA ILE A 633 -27.62 -9.49 5.06
C ILE A 633 -26.93 -8.84 6.26
N PRO A 634 -27.15 -9.33 7.49
CA PRO A 634 -26.49 -8.77 8.67
C PRO A 634 -24.99 -9.04 8.64
N THR A 635 -24.22 -8.12 9.22
CA THR A 635 -22.79 -8.26 9.45
C THR A 635 -22.51 -8.22 10.95
N THR A 636 -21.44 -8.87 11.40
CA THR A 636 -20.95 -8.73 12.77
C THR A 636 -20.50 -7.29 13.02
N PHE A 637 -19.78 -6.71 12.07
CA PHE A 637 -19.45 -5.28 12.03
C PHE A 637 -19.51 -4.78 10.59
N ALA A 638 -20.16 -3.63 10.40
CA ALA A 638 -20.34 -3.04 9.08
C ALA A 638 -19.12 -2.22 8.64
N PHE A 639 -19.00 -1.99 7.35
CA PHE A 639 -18.05 -1.02 6.79
C PHE A 639 -18.21 0.36 7.43
N GLY A 640 -17.11 1.00 7.77
CA GLY A 640 -17.09 2.30 8.43
C GLY A 640 -17.39 2.26 9.93
N HIS A 641 -17.66 1.08 10.53
CA HIS A 641 -17.92 0.95 11.96
C HIS A 641 -16.66 1.22 12.79
N GLY A 642 -16.85 1.87 13.94
CA GLY A 642 -15.84 2.11 14.95
C GLY A 642 -16.40 3.00 16.04
N LEU A 643 -16.21 2.61 17.31
CA LEU A 643 -16.67 3.32 18.50
C LEU A 643 -15.61 4.29 19.01
N SER A 644 -16.03 5.16 19.92
CA SER A 644 -15.20 6.14 20.62
C SER A 644 -15.48 6.06 22.13
N TYR A 645 -14.59 6.59 22.95
CA TYR A 645 -14.83 6.80 24.38
C TYR A 645 -15.69 8.05 24.66
N THR A 646 -16.10 8.76 23.59
CA THR A 646 -17.07 9.86 23.66
C THR A 646 -18.27 9.58 22.73
N SER A 647 -19.25 10.47 22.72
CA SER A 647 -20.46 10.35 21.90
C SER A 647 -20.59 11.54 20.97
N PHE A 648 -21.10 11.29 19.77
CA PHE A 648 -21.34 12.31 18.75
C PHE A 648 -22.82 12.36 18.36
N GLU A 649 -23.37 13.57 18.34
CA GLU A 649 -24.73 13.84 17.87
C GLU A 649 -24.66 14.51 16.49
N TYR A 650 -25.48 14.03 15.57
CA TYR A 650 -25.61 14.57 14.22
C TYR A 650 -26.92 15.37 14.13
N GLY A 651 -26.83 16.60 13.73
CA GLY A 651 -28.00 17.42 13.39
C GLY A 651 -28.64 16.95 12.07
N LYS A 652 -29.77 17.52 11.76
CA LYS A 652 -30.43 17.29 10.47
C LYS A 652 -29.59 17.89 9.34
N ALA A 653 -29.25 17.08 8.35
CA ALA A 653 -28.54 17.57 7.17
C ALA A 653 -29.46 18.39 6.26
N VAL A 654 -28.88 19.37 5.59
CA VAL A 654 -29.59 20.30 4.70
C VAL A 654 -28.83 20.41 3.38
N ALA A 655 -29.53 20.24 2.26
CA ALA A 655 -29.00 20.50 0.93
C ALA A 655 -29.22 21.97 0.52
N SER A 656 -28.28 22.52 -0.24
CA SER A 656 -28.35 23.89 -0.81
C SER A 656 -29.51 24.04 -1.79
N ALA A 657 -29.90 22.92 -2.46
CA ALA A 657 -31.03 22.86 -3.38
C ALA A 657 -31.69 21.49 -3.32
N LYS A 658 -32.92 21.36 -3.81
CA LYS A 658 -33.65 20.09 -3.94
C LYS A 658 -33.39 19.38 -5.27
N LYS A 659 -32.83 20.08 -6.24
CA LYS A 659 -32.58 19.64 -7.60
C LYS A 659 -31.22 20.15 -8.05
N MET A 660 -30.58 19.41 -8.93
CA MET A 660 -29.34 19.77 -9.62
C MET A 660 -29.40 19.32 -11.08
N THR A 661 -28.70 20.01 -11.95
CA THR A 661 -28.38 19.58 -13.30
C THR A 661 -27.00 18.94 -13.36
N THR A 662 -26.58 18.47 -14.53
CA THR A 662 -25.24 17.91 -14.73
C THR A 662 -24.10 18.90 -14.51
N ASP A 663 -24.36 20.19 -14.61
CA ASP A 663 -23.37 21.25 -14.46
C ASP A 663 -23.35 21.87 -13.05
N ASP A 664 -24.31 21.52 -12.21
CA ASP A 664 -24.46 22.08 -10.86
C ASP A 664 -23.56 21.35 -9.83
N LYS A 665 -23.31 22.05 -8.73
CA LYS A 665 -22.77 21.50 -7.48
C LYS A 665 -23.84 21.59 -6.40
N LEU A 666 -24.13 20.47 -5.76
CA LEU A 666 -25.06 20.40 -4.63
C LEU A 666 -24.26 20.30 -3.34
N GLU A 667 -24.40 21.29 -2.47
CA GLU A 667 -23.79 21.23 -1.14
C GLU A 667 -24.75 20.60 -0.14
N ILE A 668 -24.23 19.67 0.69
CA ILE A 668 -24.97 19.07 1.81
C ILE A 668 -24.22 19.35 3.09
N ALA A 669 -24.83 20.11 3.98
CA ALA A 669 -24.27 20.50 5.26
C ALA A 669 -24.90 19.72 6.40
N VAL A 670 -24.09 19.24 7.35
CA VAL A 670 -24.52 18.60 8.59
C VAL A 670 -23.72 19.12 9.76
N LYS A 671 -24.39 19.34 10.91
CA LYS A 671 -23.72 19.68 12.17
C LYS A 671 -23.41 18.43 12.95
N VAL A 672 -22.20 18.34 13.51
CA VAL A 672 -21.79 17.24 14.39
C VAL A 672 -21.25 17.83 15.68
N LYS A 673 -21.75 17.35 16.81
CA LYS A 673 -21.41 17.80 18.16
C LYS A 673 -20.86 16.65 18.99
N ASN A 674 -19.80 16.88 19.73
CA ASN A 674 -19.34 15.98 20.76
C ASN A 674 -20.21 16.20 22.02
N THR A 675 -20.98 15.19 22.38
CA THR A 675 -21.91 15.22 23.54
C THR A 675 -21.39 14.51 24.78
N GLY A 676 -20.21 13.91 24.69
CA GLY A 676 -19.56 13.24 25.85
C GLY A 676 -18.51 14.14 26.53
N ASP A 677 -17.79 13.54 27.47
CA ASP A 677 -16.91 14.26 28.42
C ASP A 677 -15.44 14.30 28.01
N VAL A 678 -15.06 13.60 26.91
CA VAL A 678 -13.67 13.55 26.43
C VAL A 678 -13.58 14.01 24.97
N ALA A 679 -12.45 14.61 24.61
CA ALA A 679 -12.18 14.98 23.22
C ALA A 679 -12.09 13.71 22.36
N GLY A 680 -12.60 13.80 21.13
CA GLY A 680 -12.59 12.68 20.19
C GLY A 680 -12.56 13.13 18.73
N LYS A 681 -12.28 12.16 17.86
CA LYS A 681 -12.37 12.35 16.41
C LYS A 681 -13.52 11.50 15.86
N GLU A 682 -14.31 12.06 14.95
CA GLU A 682 -15.38 11.35 14.25
C GLU A 682 -15.13 11.39 12.75
N VAL A 683 -15.50 10.30 12.06
CA VAL A 683 -15.50 10.22 10.60
C VAL A 683 -16.93 10.37 10.10
N VAL A 684 -17.25 11.51 9.58
CA VAL A 684 -18.57 11.77 8.96
C VAL A 684 -18.54 11.21 7.55
N GLN A 685 -19.42 10.23 7.27
CA GLN A 685 -19.46 9.47 6.01
C GLN A 685 -20.71 9.86 5.23
N LEU A 686 -20.54 10.15 3.94
CA LEU A 686 -21.64 10.44 3.02
C LEU A 686 -21.72 9.36 1.95
N TYR A 687 -22.87 8.72 1.88
CA TYR A 687 -23.23 7.73 0.86
C TYR A 687 -24.32 8.28 -0.04
N ILE A 688 -24.30 7.85 -1.31
CA ILE A 688 -25.37 8.19 -2.27
C ILE A 688 -26.03 6.92 -2.77
N GLY A 689 -27.35 6.91 -2.83
CA GLY A 689 -28.14 5.87 -3.44
C GLY A 689 -29.11 6.44 -4.49
N ASP A 690 -29.31 5.70 -5.55
CA ASP A 690 -30.29 5.96 -6.59
C ASP A 690 -31.59 5.24 -6.25
N ASP A 691 -32.72 5.96 -6.19
CA ASP A 691 -34.02 5.36 -5.83
C ASP A 691 -34.59 4.46 -6.93
N LYS A 692 -34.23 4.71 -8.19
CA LYS A 692 -34.74 3.96 -9.34
C LYS A 692 -33.79 4.06 -10.54
N SER A 693 -32.89 3.12 -10.66
CA SER A 693 -31.96 3.00 -11.78
C SER A 693 -32.47 2.03 -12.84
N SER A 694 -32.07 2.23 -14.10
CA SER A 694 -32.30 1.29 -15.22
C SER A 694 -31.45 0.03 -15.12
N VAL A 695 -30.37 0.08 -14.33
CA VAL A 695 -29.42 -1.02 -14.10
C VAL A 695 -29.35 -1.39 -12.62
N VAL A 696 -28.79 -2.54 -12.31
CA VAL A 696 -28.51 -2.91 -10.91
C VAL A 696 -27.53 -1.89 -10.32
N ARG A 697 -27.92 -1.29 -9.18
CA ARG A 697 -27.02 -0.46 -8.37
C ARG A 697 -27.08 -0.90 -6.91
N PRO A 698 -25.99 -0.68 -6.14
CA PRO A 698 -26.06 -0.92 -4.70
C PRO A 698 -27.06 0.05 -4.04
N LEU A 699 -27.58 -0.34 -2.88
CA LEU A 699 -28.51 0.51 -2.10
C LEU A 699 -27.92 1.91 -1.88
N LYS A 700 -26.62 1.97 -1.64
CA LYS A 700 -25.85 3.21 -1.49
C LYS A 700 -24.36 2.93 -1.64
N GLU A 701 -23.60 3.96 -1.98
CA GLU A 701 -22.15 3.94 -2.19
C GLU A 701 -21.49 5.11 -1.47
N LEU A 702 -20.36 4.87 -0.81
CA LEU A 702 -19.53 5.93 -0.22
C LEU A 702 -19.03 6.86 -1.34
N LYS A 703 -19.30 8.16 -1.20
CA LYS A 703 -18.85 9.18 -2.15
C LYS A 703 -17.98 10.24 -1.49
N HIS A 704 -18.19 10.51 -0.20
CA HIS A 704 -17.36 11.45 0.56
C HIS A 704 -17.23 11.03 2.01
N PHE A 705 -16.15 11.46 2.65
CA PHE A 705 -15.98 11.40 4.09
C PHE A 705 -15.10 12.54 4.59
N GLN A 706 -15.26 12.90 5.87
CA GLN A 706 -14.39 13.88 6.52
C GLN A 706 -14.16 13.46 7.98
N LYS A 707 -12.89 13.38 8.38
CA LYS A 707 -12.51 13.16 9.78
C LYS A 707 -12.36 14.49 10.49
N ILE A 708 -13.03 14.65 11.62
CA ILE A 708 -13.04 15.88 12.41
C ILE A 708 -12.67 15.62 13.87
N ALA A 709 -11.95 16.53 14.50
CA ALA A 709 -11.67 16.51 15.92
C ALA A 709 -12.61 17.49 16.65
N LEU A 710 -13.21 17.05 17.76
CA LEU A 710 -14.15 17.82 18.57
C LEU A 710 -13.82 17.69 20.05
N ASN A 711 -13.70 18.82 20.76
CA ASN A 711 -13.65 18.87 22.22
C ASN A 711 -15.03 18.58 22.81
N PRO A 712 -15.13 18.26 24.12
CA PRO A 712 -16.43 18.16 24.80
C PRO A 712 -17.31 19.38 24.59
N GLY A 713 -18.53 19.17 24.12
CA GLY A 713 -19.50 20.22 23.83
C GLY A 713 -19.27 20.99 22.51
N GLU A 714 -18.14 20.78 21.81
CA GLU A 714 -17.85 21.45 20.54
C GLU A 714 -18.74 20.91 19.41
N GLU A 715 -19.21 21.84 18.55
CA GLU A 715 -20.00 21.55 17.35
C GLU A 715 -19.27 22.10 16.12
N LYS A 716 -19.20 21.31 15.03
CA LYS A 716 -18.72 21.74 13.72
C LYS A 716 -19.75 21.45 12.64
N THR A 717 -19.82 22.34 11.65
CA THR A 717 -20.58 22.10 10.42
C THR A 717 -19.64 21.50 9.37
N ILE A 718 -20.03 20.36 8.80
CA ILE A 718 -19.35 19.67 7.72
C ILE A 718 -20.19 19.87 6.46
N THR A 719 -19.54 20.25 5.37
CA THR A 719 -20.18 20.42 4.06
C THR A 719 -19.54 19.50 3.05
N PHE A 720 -20.35 18.71 2.38
CA PHE A 720 -19.97 17.87 1.25
C PHE A 720 -20.48 18.48 -0.04
N THR A 721 -19.66 18.48 -1.09
CA THR A 721 -20.04 18.97 -2.42
C THR A 721 -20.25 17.76 -3.33
N ILE A 722 -21.49 17.57 -3.80
CA ILE A 722 -21.88 16.52 -4.74
C ILE A 722 -21.89 17.11 -6.15
N THR A 723 -21.33 16.39 -7.09
CA THR A 723 -21.34 16.68 -8.53
C THR A 723 -22.01 15.54 -9.29
N VAL A 724 -22.23 15.72 -10.58
CA VAL A 724 -22.76 14.63 -11.43
C VAL A 724 -21.84 13.40 -11.42
N ASP A 725 -20.53 13.56 -11.23
CA ASP A 725 -19.58 12.45 -11.19
C ASP A 725 -19.83 11.48 -10.03
N ASP A 726 -20.37 11.98 -8.90
CA ASP A 726 -20.77 11.14 -7.76
C ASP A 726 -21.98 10.24 -8.05
N LEU A 727 -22.77 10.60 -9.08
CA LEU A 727 -24.00 9.91 -9.47
C LEU A 727 -23.82 8.90 -10.61
N LYS A 728 -22.68 8.97 -11.31
CA LYS A 728 -22.36 8.12 -12.47
C LYS A 728 -22.19 6.65 -12.09
N TYR A 729 -22.52 5.81 -13.07
CA TYR A 729 -22.16 4.40 -13.16
C TYR A 729 -21.52 4.13 -14.54
N TYR A 730 -20.84 3.03 -14.70
CA TYR A 730 -20.26 2.63 -15.99
C TYR A 730 -21.31 1.87 -16.82
N ASP A 731 -21.64 2.36 -18.01
CA ASP A 731 -22.60 1.72 -18.92
C ASP A 731 -21.85 0.75 -19.84
N ASP A 732 -22.11 -0.54 -19.67
CA ASP A 732 -21.50 -1.63 -20.45
C ASP A 732 -21.80 -1.55 -21.96
N ILE A 733 -22.93 -0.96 -22.32
CA ILE A 733 -23.38 -0.85 -23.73
C ILE A 733 -22.68 0.32 -24.38
N ARG A 734 -22.66 1.48 -23.71
CA ARG A 734 -22.03 2.71 -24.22
C ARG A 734 -20.51 2.71 -24.06
N LYS A 735 -19.99 1.85 -23.18
CA LYS A 735 -18.59 1.80 -22.76
C LYS A 735 -18.09 3.14 -22.20
N ASP A 736 -18.94 3.80 -21.45
CA ASP A 736 -18.66 5.12 -20.87
C ASP A 736 -19.43 5.35 -19.56
N TRP A 737 -18.99 6.34 -18.78
CA TRP A 737 -19.63 6.76 -17.56
C TRP A 737 -20.88 7.61 -17.84
N THR A 738 -22.01 7.24 -17.24
CA THR A 738 -23.29 7.94 -17.40
C THR A 738 -24.00 8.15 -16.06
N ALA A 739 -24.79 9.20 -15.98
CA ALA A 739 -25.74 9.44 -14.90
C ALA A 739 -27.16 9.52 -15.48
N GLU A 740 -28.13 8.96 -14.77
CA GLU A 740 -29.55 9.01 -15.15
C GLU A 740 -30.26 10.11 -14.38
N ALA A 741 -31.10 10.88 -15.06
CA ALA A 741 -32.01 11.80 -14.38
C ALA A 741 -32.97 11.01 -13.47
N GLY A 742 -33.12 11.45 -12.22
CA GLY A 742 -33.88 10.68 -11.25
C GLY A 742 -33.81 11.21 -9.83
N LYS A 743 -34.36 10.42 -8.90
CA LYS A 743 -34.35 10.72 -7.46
C LYS A 743 -33.19 10.01 -6.80
N PHE A 744 -32.41 10.76 -6.06
CA PHE A 744 -31.29 10.28 -5.28
C PHE A 744 -31.50 10.59 -3.79
N LYS A 745 -30.75 9.86 -2.96
CA LYS A 745 -30.66 10.12 -1.52
C LYS A 745 -29.21 10.19 -1.09
N ALA A 746 -28.87 11.21 -0.35
CA ALA A 746 -27.62 11.30 0.39
C ALA A 746 -27.85 10.80 1.81
N TYR A 747 -27.15 9.77 2.19
CA TYR A 747 -27.16 9.14 3.52
C TYR A 747 -25.90 9.61 4.26
N ILE A 748 -26.08 10.28 5.41
CA ILE A 748 -24.96 10.75 6.23
C ILE A 748 -24.98 10.00 7.54
N GLY A 749 -23.85 9.42 7.92
CA GLY A 749 -23.74 8.60 9.12
C GLY A 749 -22.32 8.37 9.61
N ALA A 750 -22.22 7.50 10.62
CA ALA A 750 -20.99 7.09 11.25
C ALA A 750 -20.47 5.72 10.73
N SER A 751 -21.28 5.02 9.94
CA SER A 751 -20.93 3.79 9.21
C SER A 751 -21.95 3.54 8.09
N SER A 752 -21.76 2.49 7.29
CA SER A 752 -22.70 2.13 6.23
C SER A 752 -24.10 1.79 6.78
N VAL A 753 -24.24 1.34 8.01
CA VAL A 753 -25.54 1.00 8.66
C VAL A 753 -25.97 2.00 9.72
N ASP A 754 -25.06 2.76 10.30
CA ASP A 754 -25.37 3.80 11.30
C ASP A 754 -25.63 5.15 10.60
N ILE A 755 -26.76 5.21 9.88
CA ILE A 755 -27.21 6.40 9.15
C ILE A 755 -27.96 7.33 10.11
N ARG A 756 -27.48 8.56 10.26
CA ARG A 756 -27.99 9.57 11.18
C ARG A 756 -28.99 10.54 10.53
N THR A 757 -28.82 10.84 9.27
CA THR A 757 -29.70 11.75 8.52
C THR A 757 -29.70 11.43 7.04
N VAL A 758 -30.83 11.67 6.35
CA VAL A 758 -31.00 11.42 4.92
C VAL A 758 -31.57 12.65 4.23
N VAL A 759 -30.98 13.02 3.10
CA VAL A 759 -31.41 14.16 2.29
C VAL A 759 -31.76 13.70 0.88
N PRO A 760 -33.05 13.77 0.47
CA PRO A 760 -33.43 13.48 -0.91
C PRO A 760 -33.14 14.67 -1.83
N PHE A 761 -32.72 14.39 -3.06
CA PHE A 761 -32.54 15.35 -4.13
C PHE A 761 -32.83 14.73 -5.50
N VAL A 762 -32.83 15.55 -6.55
CA VAL A 762 -33.17 15.12 -7.92
C VAL A 762 -32.09 15.61 -8.88
N LEU A 763 -31.61 14.72 -9.76
CA LEU A 763 -30.87 15.08 -10.97
C LEU A 763 -31.87 15.27 -12.12
N GLU A 764 -31.85 16.47 -12.78
CA GLU A 764 -32.72 16.83 -13.92
C GLU A 764 -32.03 16.68 -15.27
#